data_6e8a2209a54facc716742ba0ed43ec3a
#
_entry.id   6e8a2209a54facc716742ba0ed43ec3a
#
_cell.length_a   1.000
_cell.length_b   1.000
_cell.length_c   1.000
_cell.angle_alpha   90.00
_cell.angle_beta   90.00
_cell.angle_gamma   90.00
#
_symmetry.space_group_name_H-M   'P 1'
#
loop_
_entity.id
_entity.type
_entity.pdbx_description
1 polymer ?
#
loop_
_entity_poly.entity_id
_entity_poly.type
_entity_poly.pdbx_seq_one_letter_code
_entity_poly.pdbx_strand_id
1 'polypeptide(L)'
;MIDCFIPYNDEETVRRNVAQFRTSKQVNQVFLLARDATLPQVEGCSMLFIDTLESSATLRQMALVANADYVAIYSKYSPLTIGYGAIDRVLTIAETMDAGMLYSDHYAVKEGELTKAPVIAYQKGSLRNDFDFGSLRFVRTEHLKACANMYINNQWKAAALYELTLFVSRQTTPIYYINEYLYTEDETDLRKSGERQFDYVDPRNRDVQIEMEQVCTEHLKQIDAYVSPDDVTDISFGGSSFPVEASVIIPVKNRKKTIEDAIMSAMSQKTRFSYNIIVVDNHSTDGTTEIITRLANYDSRVVHIIPERNDLGIGGCWNMAIQDSRCGRFAIQLDSDDLYSRESTLQMVVDKFYEEHCAMVIGSYRMCDFNLRTLPPGVIDHKEWTDENGRNNALRINGLGAPRAFYTPLLRQIGVPNTSYGEDYALGLAFSRRYRIGRIFDVVYLCRRWEGNSDAALSPERVNQNNYYKDQLRTIELTARQHLNRFWNVRATQQDVDAFFENQLALWPEVGERYRNLAVQTKNFAIGGKTLIVQHNPTRMVSTGAKIDKETIRNRQCFLCDMNRPTVQYGIALNHRFQMLINPFPILRRHFTIPLRKHTAQQILPYYGDMLDFAERLDRMFIFYNGPLCGASAPDHMHFQAGPKEQLPTNCLSRHFEIRAKTKDEMIARFRQVYEKLPIISDEIEPRMNVLTWKEDVEFVSIVIPRTKHRPDCYEAEGEMQMMISPGALDMAGLIIVPRTEDFNRITSEQAECIIKECGA
;
A
#
# COMPACT_ATOMS: atom_id res chain seq x y z
N MET A 1 -20.24 35.23 16.56
CA MET A 1 -19.81 36.35 15.67
C MET A 1 -18.75 35.89 14.70
N ILE A 2 -18.51 36.65 13.59
CA ILE A 2 -17.46 36.28 12.59
C ILE A 2 -16.54 37.48 12.28
N ASP A 3 -15.27 37.18 12.03
CA ASP A 3 -14.30 38.04 11.37
C ASP A 3 -14.18 37.63 9.90
N CYS A 4 -14.21 38.59 8.97
CA CYS A 4 -14.24 38.32 7.54
C CYS A 4 -12.91 38.67 6.89
N PHE A 5 -12.35 37.76 6.08
CA PHE A 5 -11.12 37.95 5.32
C PHE A 5 -11.45 37.97 3.83
N ILE A 6 -11.22 39.10 3.16
CA ILE A 6 -11.61 39.37 1.77
C ILE A 6 -10.37 39.77 0.97
N PRO A 7 -10.03 39.08 -0.13
CA PRO A 7 -8.96 39.52 -1.03
C PRO A 7 -9.28 40.90 -1.65
N TYR A 8 -8.24 41.73 -1.75
CA TYR A 8 -8.37 43.08 -2.29
C TYR A 8 -7.51 43.26 -3.53
N ASN A 9 -8.16 43.37 -4.69
CA ASN A 9 -7.50 43.61 -5.98
C ASN A 9 -7.87 44.99 -6.56
N ASP A 10 -9.16 45.36 -6.53
CA ASP A 10 -9.68 46.65 -7.00
C ASP A 10 -10.70 47.21 -6.01
N GLU A 11 -10.83 48.53 -6.01
CA GLU A 11 -11.65 49.24 -5.02
C GLU A 11 -13.16 49.00 -5.21
N GLU A 12 -13.64 48.91 -6.43
CA GLU A 12 -15.07 48.73 -6.72
C GLU A 12 -15.56 47.38 -6.22
N THR A 13 -14.86 46.31 -6.61
CA THR A 13 -15.18 44.92 -6.19
C THR A 13 -15.10 44.77 -4.69
N VAL A 14 -14.04 45.28 -4.04
CA VAL A 14 -13.87 45.09 -2.59
C VAL A 14 -14.92 45.85 -1.79
N ARG A 15 -15.29 47.10 -2.18
CA ARG A 15 -16.37 47.86 -1.53
C ARG A 15 -17.70 47.14 -1.64
N ARG A 16 -18.01 46.57 -2.81
CA ARG A 16 -19.19 45.74 -3.02
C ARG A 16 -19.17 44.51 -2.09
N ASN A 17 -18.10 43.78 -2.04
CA ASN A 17 -17.96 42.57 -1.20
C ASN A 17 -18.08 42.92 0.29
N VAL A 18 -17.43 43.98 0.76
CA VAL A 18 -17.55 44.48 2.14
C VAL A 18 -19.00 44.81 2.49
N ALA A 19 -19.72 45.50 1.60
CA ALA A 19 -21.13 45.83 1.81
C ALA A 19 -22.00 44.58 1.97
N GLN A 20 -21.70 43.48 1.25
CA GLN A 20 -22.42 42.21 1.40
C GLN A 20 -22.25 41.61 2.80
N PHE A 21 -21.04 41.57 3.31
CA PHE A 21 -20.80 41.04 4.68
C PHE A 21 -21.47 41.91 5.74
N ARG A 22 -21.47 43.21 5.60
CA ARG A 22 -22.09 44.19 6.54
C ARG A 22 -23.61 44.16 6.57
N THR A 23 -24.26 43.36 5.74
CA THR A 23 -25.71 43.13 5.83
C THR A 23 -26.10 42.38 7.11
N SER A 24 -25.19 41.60 7.71
CA SER A 24 -25.40 40.90 8.99
C SER A 24 -24.76 41.65 10.15
N LYS A 25 -25.49 41.75 11.27
CA LYS A 25 -24.98 42.27 12.54
C LYS A 25 -24.00 41.33 13.27
N GLN A 26 -23.87 40.10 12.78
CA GLN A 26 -22.97 39.11 13.33
C GLN A 26 -21.51 39.28 12.88
N VAL A 27 -21.25 40.15 11.89
CA VAL A 27 -19.91 40.49 11.45
C VAL A 27 -19.25 41.42 12.47
N ASN A 28 -18.15 40.93 13.09
CA ASN A 28 -17.38 41.69 14.05
C ASN A 28 -16.40 42.61 13.35
N GLN A 29 -15.53 42.09 12.48
CA GLN A 29 -14.55 42.88 11.74
C GLN A 29 -14.34 42.34 10.33
N VAL A 30 -13.98 43.25 9.40
CA VAL A 30 -13.59 42.89 8.02
C VAL A 30 -12.13 43.26 7.80
N PHE A 31 -11.35 42.26 7.40
CA PHE A 31 -9.95 42.38 7.05
C PHE A 31 -9.79 42.24 5.53
N LEU A 32 -9.06 43.17 4.93
CA LEU A 32 -8.77 43.19 3.50
C LEU A 32 -7.35 42.65 3.28
N LEU A 33 -7.25 41.58 2.49
CA LEU A 33 -6.00 40.93 2.16
C LEU A 33 -5.42 41.55 0.89
N ALA A 34 -4.49 42.48 1.02
CA ALA A 34 -3.94 43.27 -0.06
C ALA A 34 -2.51 42.85 -0.40
N ARG A 35 -2.18 42.78 -1.69
CA ARG A 35 -0.80 42.56 -2.17
C ARG A 35 -0.05 43.85 -2.44
N ASP A 36 -0.78 44.99 -2.55
CA ASP A 36 -0.21 46.28 -2.85
C ASP A 36 -0.61 47.31 -1.75
N ALA A 37 0.41 47.90 -1.14
CA ALA A 37 0.24 48.90 -0.08
C ALA A 37 -0.28 50.25 -0.61
N THR A 38 -0.31 50.45 -1.92
CA THR A 38 -0.85 51.69 -2.55
C THR A 38 -2.35 51.67 -2.71
N LEU A 39 -3.02 50.52 -2.48
CA LEU A 39 -4.47 50.41 -2.58
C LEU A 39 -5.18 51.29 -1.55
N PRO A 40 -6.29 51.97 -1.96
CA PRO A 40 -7.05 52.88 -1.07
C PRO A 40 -7.61 52.15 0.15
N GLN A 41 -7.58 52.83 1.30
CA GLN A 41 -8.19 52.30 2.50
C GLN A 41 -9.71 52.31 2.39
N VAL A 42 -10.35 51.21 2.80
CA VAL A 42 -11.83 51.11 2.84
C VAL A 42 -12.26 51.37 4.30
N GLU A 43 -13.22 52.31 4.45
CA GLU A 43 -13.72 52.73 5.75
C GLU A 43 -14.25 51.57 6.59
N GLY A 44 -13.83 51.51 7.85
CA GLY A 44 -14.21 50.47 8.81
C GLY A 44 -13.63 49.08 8.50
N CYS A 45 -12.63 48.98 7.63
CA CYS A 45 -11.88 47.74 7.36
C CYS A 45 -10.41 47.87 7.82
N SER A 46 -9.80 46.77 8.20
CA SER A 46 -8.36 46.70 8.48
C SER A 46 -7.61 46.05 7.31
N MET A 47 -6.48 46.63 6.92
CA MET A 47 -5.66 46.11 5.83
C MET A 47 -4.61 45.11 6.38
N LEU A 48 -4.48 43.96 5.75
CA LEU A 48 -3.40 43.01 5.96
C LEU A 48 -2.63 42.85 4.64
N PHE A 49 -1.31 43.08 4.72
CA PHE A 49 -0.49 42.95 3.54
C PHE A 49 0.05 41.52 3.43
N ILE A 50 -0.29 40.87 2.32
CA ILE A 50 -0.01 39.45 2.07
C ILE A 50 0.73 39.28 0.76
N ASP A 51 1.45 38.17 0.63
CA ASP A 51 2.04 37.73 -0.63
C ASP A 51 1.00 36.93 -1.46
N THR A 52 0.52 35.82 -0.92
CA THR A 52 -0.58 35.04 -1.49
C THR A 52 -1.58 34.63 -0.41
N LEU A 53 -2.84 34.43 -0.81
CA LEU A 53 -3.90 33.98 0.09
C LEU A 53 -3.59 32.60 0.69
N GLU A 54 -3.00 31.74 -0.11
CA GLU A 54 -2.75 30.32 0.18
C GLU A 54 -1.46 30.08 0.98
N SER A 55 -0.73 31.14 1.38
CA SER A 55 0.54 31.01 2.08
C SER A 55 0.38 30.83 3.58
N SER A 56 1.32 30.13 4.21
CA SER A 56 1.40 29.99 5.68
C SER A 56 1.58 31.35 6.38
N ALA A 57 2.25 32.30 5.73
CA ALA A 57 2.42 33.65 6.27
C ALA A 57 1.07 34.36 6.39
N THR A 58 0.23 34.31 5.38
CA THR A 58 -1.13 34.85 5.37
C THR A 58 -2.00 34.17 6.43
N LEU A 59 -1.97 32.84 6.52
CA LEU A 59 -2.73 32.11 7.53
C LEU A 59 -2.35 32.56 8.96
N ARG A 60 -1.06 32.75 9.23
CA ARG A 60 -0.57 33.26 10.54
C ARG A 60 -1.04 34.70 10.80
N GLN A 61 -1.01 35.58 9.80
CA GLN A 61 -1.52 36.95 9.97
C GLN A 61 -3.02 36.94 10.29
N MET A 62 -3.81 36.15 9.58
CA MET A 62 -5.23 35.97 9.88
C MET A 62 -5.47 35.47 11.30
N ALA A 63 -4.71 34.46 11.74
CA ALA A 63 -4.79 33.87 13.09
C ALA A 63 -4.45 34.88 14.20
N LEU A 64 -3.52 35.79 13.95
CA LEU A 64 -3.09 36.80 14.92
C LEU A 64 -4.18 37.87 15.15
N VAL A 65 -4.95 38.24 14.13
CA VAL A 65 -5.92 39.32 14.24
C VAL A 65 -7.34 38.84 14.47
N ALA A 66 -7.64 37.57 14.18
CA ALA A 66 -8.97 37.00 14.37
C ALA A 66 -9.36 36.92 15.85
N ASN A 67 -10.53 37.46 16.23
CA ASN A 67 -11.01 37.50 17.61
C ASN A 67 -12.45 36.99 17.77
N ALA A 68 -13.24 36.91 16.69
CA ALA A 68 -14.58 36.33 16.70
C ALA A 68 -14.55 34.80 16.82
N ASP A 69 -15.67 34.16 17.09
CA ASP A 69 -15.78 32.71 17.26
C ASP A 69 -15.44 31.94 15.97
N TYR A 70 -15.82 32.53 14.84
CA TYR A 70 -15.59 32.02 13.49
C TYR A 70 -14.92 33.06 12.62
N VAL A 71 -14.21 32.61 11.60
CA VAL A 71 -13.70 33.41 10.50
C VAL A 71 -14.41 33.04 9.20
N ALA A 72 -14.78 34.01 8.38
CA ALA A 72 -15.20 33.78 7.02
C ALA A 72 -14.05 34.11 6.07
N ILE A 73 -13.64 33.14 5.24
CA ILE A 73 -12.55 33.28 4.28
C ILE A 73 -13.16 33.24 2.88
N TYR A 74 -13.12 34.36 2.17
CA TYR A 74 -13.46 34.43 0.75
C TYR A 74 -12.17 34.24 -0.07
N SER A 75 -12.14 33.26 -0.98
CA SER A 75 -10.93 32.87 -1.69
C SER A 75 -10.78 33.36 -3.11
N LYS A 76 -11.68 34.24 -3.57
CA LYS A 76 -11.67 34.86 -4.92
C LYS A 76 -11.53 36.38 -4.87
N TYR A 77 -11.03 36.92 -5.97
CA TYR A 77 -10.93 38.37 -6.19
C TYR A 77 -12.13 38.94 -6.95
N SER A 78 -13.14 38.12 -7.24
CA SER A 78 -14.34 38.48 -8.00
C SER A 78 -15.47 39.04 -7.10
N PRO A 79 -16.52 39.67 -7.70
CA PRO A 79 -17.69 40.05 -6.97
C PRO A 79 -18.40 38.91 -6.26
N LEU A 80 -18.83 39.17 -5.02
CA LEU A 80 -19.58 38.25 -4.17
C LEU A 80 -20.96 38.88 -3.87
N THR A 81 -22.02 38.08 -3.89
CA THR A 81 -23.32 38.45 -3.37
C THR A 81 -23.76 37.42 -2.33
N ILE A 82 -23.95 37.86 -1.09
CA ILE A 82 -24.39 36.99 0.02
C ILE A 82 -25.90 36.89 0.03
N GLY A 83 -26.46 35.71 0.13
CA GLY A 83 -27.89 35.48 0.19
C GLY A 83 -28.54 36.09 1.44
N TYR A 84 -29.83 36.36 1.35
CA TYR A 84 -30.59 36.96 2.48
C TYR A 84 -30.50 36.09 3.75
N GLY A 85 -29.99 36.68 4.84
CA GLY A 85 -29.82 35.97 6.12
C GLY A 85 -28.81 34.83 6.12
N ALA A 86 -27.98 34.70 5.07
CA ALA A 86 -27.06 33.54 4.92
C ALA A 86 -26.00 33.46 6.03
N ILE A 87 -25.44 34.62 6.45
CA ILE A 87 -24.43 34.61 7.54
C ILE A 87 -25.06 34.15 8.86
N ASP A 88 -26.25 34.71 9.20
CA ASP A 88 -26.96 34.32 10.44
C ASP A 88 -27.35 32.85 10.40
N ARG A 89 -27.75 32.34 9.22
CA ARG A 89 -28.04 30.91 8.97
C ARG A 89 -26.82 30.02 9.23
N VAL A 90 -25.67 30.38 8.66
CA VAL A 90 -24.41 29.65 8.84
C VAL A 90 -24.01 29.62 10.31
N LEU A 91 -24.08 30.73 11.03
CA LEU A 91 -23.71 30.78 12.46
C LEU A 91 -24.65 29.94 13.34
N THR A 92 -25.96 29.97 13.06
CA THR A 92 -26.92 29.09 13.77
C THR A 92 -26.58 27.63 13.57
N ILE A 93 -26.22 27.23 12.35
CA ILE A 93 -25.81 25.84 12.08
C ILE A 93 -24.46 25.53 12.74
N ALA A 94 -23.51 26.48 12.71
CA ALA A 94 -22.22 26.34 13.31
C ALA A 94 -22.29 26.03 14.81
N GLU A 95 -23.13 26.78 15.53
CA GLU A 95 -23.40 26.53 16.96
C GLU A 95 -24.13 25.22 17.19
N THR A 96 -25.19 24.94 16.41
CA THR A 96 -26.01 23.72 16.58
C THR A 96 -25.20 22.45 16.33
N MET A 97 -24.33 22.45 15.36
CA MET A 97 -23.54 21.29 14.93
C MET A 97 -22.16 21.22 15.61
N ASP A 98 -21.82 22.20 16.44
CA ASP A 98 -20.46 22.38 16.99
C ASP A 98 -19.39 22.27 15.89
N ALA A 99 -19.63 22.91 14.75
CA ALA A 99 -18.86 22.70 13.54
C ALA A 99 -17.46 23.35 13.62
N GLY A 100 -16.44 22.62 13.17
CA GLY A 100 -15.06 23.13 13.02
C GLY A 100 -14.88 23.95 11.74
N MET A 101 -15.60 23.58 10.69
CA MET A 101 -15.63 24.30 9.40
C MET A 101 -16.98 24.08 8.73
N LEU A 102 -17.46 25.11 8.00
CA LEU A 102 -18.71 25.04 7.22
C LEU A 102 -18.48 25.61 5.81
N TYR A 103 -19.24 25.08 4.87
CA TYR A 103 -19.30 25.54 3.47
C TYR A 103 -20.67 25.16 2.88
N SER A 104 -21.03 25.76 1.75
CA SER A 104 -22.36 25.57 1.18
C SER A 104 -22.35 25.49 -0.34
N ASP A 105 -23.48 25.08 -0.90
CA ASP A 105 -23.80 25.32 -2.31
C ASP A 105 -23.81 26.82 -2.62
N HIS A 106 -23.61 27.16 -3.90
CA HIS A 106 -23.64 28.51 -4.35
C HIS A 106 -24.21 28.63 -5.76
N TYR A 107 -24.49 29.85 -6.17
CA TYR A 107 -24.73 30.16 -7.57
C TYR A 107 -23.47 30.73 -8.21
N ALA A 108 -23.20 30.33 -9.46
CA ALA A 108 -22.12 30.86 -10.27
C ALA A 108 -22.71 31.72 -11.42
N VAL A 109 -22.13 32.88 -11.67
CA VAL A 109 -22.42 33.68 -12.87
C VAL A 109 -21.35 33.31 -13.91
N LYS A 110 -21.81 32.72 -15.01
CA LYS A 110 -20.97 32.35 -16.14
C LYS A 110 -21.47 33.05 -17.39
N GLU A 111 -20.60 33.82 -18.03
CA GLU A 111 -20.99 34.61 -19.23
C GLU A 111 -22.27 35.44 -19.05
N GLY A 112 -22.53 35.90 -17.82
CA GLY A 112 -23.72 36.65 -17.45
C GLY A 112 -24.96 35.82 -17.10
N GLU A 113 -24.90 34.51 -17.22
CA GLU A 113 -25.98 33.60 -16.84
C GLU A 113 -25.79 33.05 -15.42
N LEU A 114 -26.85 33.04 -14.62
CA LEU A 114 -26.87 32.49 -13.27
C LEU A 114 -27.11 30.98 -13.33
N THR A 115 -26.14 30.18 -12.84
CA THR A 115 -26.20 28.72 -12.79
C THR A 115 -26.07 28.21 -11.37
N LYS A 116 -26.63 27.03 -11.10
CA LYS A 116 -26.41 26.32 -9.84
C LYS A 116 -25.06 25.67 -9.83
N ALA A 117 -24.29 25.85 -8.75
CA ALA A 117 -23.02 25.21 -8.50
C ALA A 117 -23.08 24.42 -7.17
N PRO A 118 -23.72 23.24 -7.17
CA PRO A 118 -23.75 22.36 -6.00
C PRO A 118 -22.38 21.78 -5.73
N VAL A 119 -22.03 21.68 -4.44
CA VAL A 119 -20.83 20.98 -3.97
C VAL A 119 -21.20 19.63 -3.33
N ILE A 120 -20.24 18.91 -2.79
CA ILE A 120 -20.47 17.60 -2.17
C ILE A 120 -20.09 17.60 -0.69
N ALA A 121 -20.71 16.72 0.09
CA ALA A 121 -20.38 16.54 1.50
C ALA A 121 -18.95 16.01 1.67
N TYR A 122 -18.19 16.65 2.58
CA TYR A 122 -16.86 16.20 2.97
C TYR A 122 -16.93 14.88 3.70
N GLN A 123 -16.03 13.98 3.39
CA GLN A 123 -15.87 12.69 4.06
C GLN A 123 -14.40 12.43 4.35
N LYS A 124 -14.11 11.44 5.19
CA LYS A 124 -12.73 11.12 5.61
C LYS A 124 -11.75 10.95 4.44
N GLY A 125 -12.21 10.43 3.32
CA GLY A 125 -11.43 10.25 2.09
C GLY A 125 -11.36 11.45 1.17
N SER A 126 -11.95 12.60 1.52
CA SER A 126 -11.90 13.82 0.70
C SER A 126 -10.54 14.52 0.81
N LEU A 127 -9.45 13.76 0.55
CA LEU A 127 -8.06 14.20 0.70
C LEU A 127 -7.49 14.92 -0.53
N ARG A 128 -8.22 14.95 -1.63
CA ARG A 128 -7.73 15.61 -2.84
C ARG A 128 -7.65 17.13 -2.65
N ASN A 129 -6.56 17.73 -3.10
CA ASN A 129 -6.35 19.18 -2.97
C ASN A 129 -7.28 20.02 -3.85
N ASP A 130 -7.97 19.39 -4.81
CA ASP A 130 -8.99 20.01 -5.67
C ASP A 130 -10.43 19.79 -5.18
N PHE A 131 -10.62 19.39 -3.90
CA PHE A 131 -11.95 19.29 -3.31
C PHE A 131 -12.63 20.66 -3.31
N ASP A 132 -13.86 20.71 -3.83
CA ASP A 132 -14.60 21.95 -4.00
C ASP A 132 -15.41 22.29 -2.74
N PHE A 133 -14.95 23.29 -2.01
CA PHE A 133 -15.68 23.89 -0.87
C PHE A 133 -16.47 25.14 -1.28
N GLY A 134 -16.51 25.48 -2.57
CA GLY A 134 -16.86 26.82 -2.99
C GLY A 134 -15.79 27.83 -2.58
N SER A 135 -16.06 29.13 -2.83
CA SER A 135 -15.12 30.21 -2.54
C SER A 135 -15.29 30.83 -1.15
N LEU A 136 -16.37 30.53 -0.45
CA LEU A 136 -16.65 31.08 0.88
C LEU A 136 -16.68 29.95 1.92
N ARG A 137 -15.73 30.00 2.87
CA ARG A 137 -15.59 29.02 3.95
C ARG A 137 -15.66 29.68 5.30
N PHE A 138 -16.30 29.01 6.25
CA PHE A 138 -16.40 29.48 7.64
C PHE A 138 -15.61 28.50 8.51
N VAL A 139 -14.60 28.99 9.23
CA VAL A 139 -13.71 28.15 10.02
C VAL A 139 -13.74 28.62 11.47
N ARG A 140 -13.80 27.72 12.43
CA ARG A 140 -13.72 28.06 13.84
C ARG A 140 -12.36 28.69 14.14
N THR A 141 -12.37 29.86 14.78
CA THR A 141 -11.16 30.68 14.99
C THR A 141 -10.09 29.94 15.80
N GLU A 142 -10.49 29.13 16.77
CA GLU A 142 -9.54 28.33 17.55
C GLU A 142 -8.78 27.32 16.68
N HIS A 143 -9.44 26.74 15.67
CA HIS A 143 -8.77 25.80 14.75
C HIS A 143 -7.81 26.52 13.80
N LEU A 144 -8.19 27.71 13.31
CA LEU A 144 -7.29 28.55 12.54
C LEU A 144 -6.02 28.89 13.35
N LYS A 145 -6.19 29.33 14.62
CA LYS A 145 -5.07 29.66 15.52
C LYS A 145 -4.22 28.45 15.85
N ALA A 146 -4.84 27.31 16.15
CA ALA A 146 -4.14 26.08 16.48
C ALA A 146 -3.33 25.55 15.29
N CYS A 147 -3.91 25.56 14.08
CA CYS A 147 -3.21 25.17 12.85
C CYS A 147 -2.01 26.09 12.59
N ALA A 148 -2.21 27.42 12.64
CA ALA A 148 -1.15 28.38 12.40
C ALA A 148 0.03 28.25 13.38
N ASN A 149 -0.24 27.87 14.64
CA ASN A 149 0.78 27.68 15.67
C ASN A 149 1.49 26.33 15.55
N MET A 150 0.78 25.26 15.17
CA MET A 150 1.36 23.91 15.01
C MET A 150 2.42 23.88 13.91
N TYR A 151 2.20 24.61 12.84
CA TYR A 151 3.06 24.61 11.65
C TYR A 151 3.89 25.89 11.52
N ILE A 152 4.32 26.46 12.65
CA ILE A 152 5.06 27.73 12.69
C ILE A 152 6.35 27.72 11.85
N ASN A 153 6.97 26.55 11.69
CA ASN A 153 8.18 26.35 10.89
C ASN A 153 7.92 26.03 9.42
N ASN A 154 6.68 25.71 9.05
CA ASN A 154 6.32 25.39 7.68
C ASN A 154 6.07 26.68 6.89
N GLN A 155 6.68 26.79 5.74
CA GLN A 155 6.60 27.97 4.87
C GLN A 155 5.97 27.61 3.54
N TRP A 156 4.71 27.17 3.57
CA TRP A 156 3.96 26.91 2.33
C TRP A 156 3.65 28.21 1.61
N LYS A 157 3.83 28.19 0.30
CA LYS A 157 3.43 29.30 -0.57
C LYS A 157 2.00 29.12 -1.10
N ALA A 158 1.56 27.87 -1.24
CA ALA A 158 0.29 27.52 -1.87
C ALA A 158 -0.57 26.53 -1.07
N ALA A 159 -0.04 25.81 -0.08
CA ALA A 159 -0.73 24.69 0.53
C ALA A 159 -1.36 24.99 1.91
N ALA A 160 -1.30 26.24 2.43
CA ALA A 160 -1.73 26.50 3.80
C ALA A 160 -3.25 26.35 4.02
N LEU A 161 -4.10 26.71 3.06
CA LEU A 161 -5.55 26.48 3.17
C LEU A 161 -5.91 24.98 3.07
N TYR A 162 -5.15 24.21 2.31
CA TYR A 162 -5.29 22.76 2.25
C TYR A 162 -4.88 22.12 3.57
N GLU A 163 -3.75 22.57 4.15
CA GLU A 163 -3.30 22.15 5.48
C GLU A 163 -4.32 22.47 6.57
N LEU A 164 -4.91 23.67 6.55
CA LEU A 164 -5.99 24.06 7.46
C LEU A 164 -7.19 23.10 7.37
N THR A 165 -7.61 22.77 6.16
CA THR A 165 -8.70 21.81 5.94
C THR A 165 -8.40 20.44 6.52
N LEU A 166 -7.21 19.89 6.23
CA LEU A 166 -6.79 18.60 6.76
C LEU A 166 -6.57 18.65 8.28
N PHE A 167 -6.13 19.78 8.84
CA PHE A 167 -6.04 20.00 10.28
C PHE A 167 -7.44 19.91 10.93
N VAL A 168 -8.43 20.65 10.42
CA VAL A 168 -9.81 20.64 10.93
C VAL A 168 -10.42 19.24 10.82
N SER A 169 -10.16 18.51 9.74
CA SER A 169 -10.68 17.14 9.55
C SER A 169 -10.21 16.13 10.63
N ARG A 170 -9.15 16.43 11.35
CA ARG A 170 -8.63 15.59 12.46
C ARG A 170 -9.19 15.98 13.83
N GLN A 171 -9.91 17.09 13.91
CA GLN A 171 -10.53 17.52 15.16
C GLN A 171 -11.80 16.72 15.47
N THR A 172 -12.31 16.85 16.69
CA THR A 172 -13.57 16.22 17.09
C THR A 172 -14.78 16.92 16.51
N THR A 173 -14.63 18.17 16.11
CA THR A 173 -15.67 19.01 15.50
C THR A 173 -15.77 18.75 14.00
N PRO A 174 -16.97 18.59 13.42
CA PRO A 174 -17.11 18.19 12.02
C PRO A 174 -16.81 19.33 11.04
N ILE A 175 -16.39 18.94 9.82
CA ILE A 175 -16.52 19.77 8.63
C ILE A 175 -17.94 19.56 8.11
N TYR A 176 -18.78 20.61 8.16
CA TYR A 176 -20.20 20.51 7.87
C TYR A 176 -20.58 21.15 6.54
N TYR A 177 -21.22 20.39 5.69
CA TYR A 177 -21.77 20.83 4.42
C TYR A 177 -23.21 21.29 4.58
N ILE A 178 -23.50 22.54 4.18
CA ILE A 178 -24.84 23.12 4.16
C ILE A 178 -25.40 23.01 2.75
N ASN A 179 -26.35 22.10 2.55
CA ASN A 179 -27.02 21.89 1.27
C ASN A 179 -28.06 23.02 1.00
N GLU A 180 -27.57 24.25 0.99
CA GLU A 180 -28.35 25.47 0.70
C GLU A 180 -27.48 26.41 -0.16
N TYR A 181 -28.10 27.11 -1.12
CA TYR A 181 -27.41 28.10 -1.99
C TYR A 181 -27.30 29.41 -1.26
N LEU A 182 -26.21 29.64 -0.52
CA LEU A 182 -26.09 30.77 0.40
C LEU A 182 -25.40 32.00 -0.17
N TYR A 183 -24.79 31.91 -1.34
CA TYR A 183 -24.13 33.02 -2.00
C TYR A 183 -24.07 32.86 -3.53
N THR A 184 -23.72 33.95 -4.22
CA THR A 184 -23.45 33.96 -5.67
C THR A 184 -22.06 34.53 -5.90
N GLU A 185 -21.31 33.93 -6.81
CA GLU A 185 -19.99 34.39 -7.25
C GLU A 185 -19.87 34.41 -8.77
N ASP A 186 -18.92 35.18 -9.29
CA ASP A 186 -18.56 35.10 -10.71
C ASP A 186 -17.63 33.90 -10.93
N GLU A 187 -17.95 33.04 -11.91
CA GLU A 187 -17.11 31.94 -12.30
C GLU A 187 -15.88 32.47 -13.05
N THR A 188 -14.75 32.49 -12.33
CA THR A 188 -13.44 32.80 -12.90
C THR A 188 -12.50 31.62 -12.73
N ASP A 189 -12.04 31.04 -13.84
CA ASP A 189 -11.01 30.04 -13.80
C ASP A 189 -9.62 30.70 -13.93
N LEU A 190 -8.90 30.78 -12.82
CA LEU A 190 -7.57 31.39 -12.76
C LEU A 190 -6.43 30.37 -12.88
N ARG A 191 -6.75 29.11 -13.17
CA ARG A 191 -5.74 28.04 -13.25
C ARG A 191 -4.89 28.15 -14.50
N LYS A 192 -3.59 27.89 -14.34
CA LYS A 192 -2.61 27.95 -15.42
C LYS A 192 -2.79 26.85 -16.46
N SER A 193 -3.35 25.69 -16.07
CA SER A 193 -3.57 24.52 -16.94
C SER A 193 -4.75 24.71 -17.90
N GLY A 194 -5.74 25.52 -17.53
CA GLY A 194 -7.00 25.66 -18.28
C GLY A 194 -7.92 24.43 -18.22
N GLU A 195 -7.45 23.29 -17.70
CA GLU A 195 -8.22 22.05 -17.54
C GLU A 195 -8.12 21.50 -16.12
N ARG A 196 -9.22 21.54 -15.37
CA ARG A 196 -9.29 21.10 -13.97
C ARG A 196 -8.86 19.65 -13.76
N GLN A 197 -9.18 18.78 -14.70
CA GLN A 197 -8.96 17.34 -14.58
C GLN A 197 -7.46 16.96 -14.54
N PHE A 198 -6.59 17.73 -15.19
CA PHE A 198 -5.17 17.44 -15.34
C PHE A 198 -4.24 18.41 -14.60
N ASP A 199 -4.81 19.27 -13.73
CA ASP A 199 -4.04 20.28 -13.00
C ASP A 199 -2.94 19.67 -12.10
N TYR A 200 -3.18 18.46 -11.57
CA TYR A 200 -2.26 17.74 -10.69
C TYR A 200 -1.03 17.15 -11.39
N VAL A 201 -1.06 17.02 -12.73
CA VAL A 201 0.06 16.52 -13.55
C VAL A 201 0.68 17.60 -14.43
N ASP A 202 0.17 18.83 -14.41
CA ASP A 202 0.69 19.92 -15.22
C ASP A 202 2.06 20.37 -14.71
N PRO A 203 3.14 20.30 -15.53
CA PRO A 203 4.48 20.71 -15.11
C PRO A 203 4.58 22.16 -14.61
N ARG A 204 3.70 23.05 -15.10
CA ARG A 204 3.65 24.46 -14.66
C ARG A 204 3.19 24.62 -13.22
N ASN A 205 2.54 23.60 -12.66
CA ASN A 205 2.02 23.55 -11.30
C ASN A 205 2.86 22.70 -10.35
N ARG A 206 4.03 22.21 -10.79
CA ARG A 206 4.81 21.22 -10.06
C ARG A 206 5.17 21.66 -8.64
N ASP A 207 5.59 22.89 -8.44
CA ASP A 207 5.96 23.41 -7.11
C ASP A 207 4.77 23.38 -6.14
N VAL A 208 3.57 23.76 -6.61
CA VAL A 208 2.32 23.69 -5.83
C VAL A 208 2.01 22.24 -5.48
N GLN A 209 2.13 21.32 -6.44
CA GLN A 209 1.83 19.90 -6.25
C GLN A 209 2.77 19.24 -5.24
N ILE A 210 4.05 19.66 -5.18
CA ILE A 210 5.01 19.17 -4.18
C ILE A 210 4.56 19.57 -2.76
N GLU A 211 4.16 20.85 -2.56
CA GLU A 211 3.65 21.29 -1.25
C GLU A 211 2.38 20.51 -0.85
N MET A 212 1.42 20.35 -1.77
CA MET A 212 0.18 19.60 -1.52
C MET A 212 0.47 18.13 -1.17
N GLU A 213 1.44 17.50 -1.84
CA GLU A 213 1.86 16.13 -1.54
C GLU A 213 2.46 16.01 -0.13
N GLN A 214 3.32 16.96 0.25
CA GLN A 214 3.95 16.98 1.57
C GLN A 214 2.90 17.14 2.68
N VAL A 215 1.97 18.07 2.51
CA VAL A 215 0.87 18.30 3.47
C VAL A 215 0.00 17.05 3.62
N CYS A 216 -0.38 16.42 2.50
CA CYS A 216 -1.16 15.18 2.54
C CYS A 216 -0.40 14.05 3.21
N THR A 217 0.90 13.90 2.93
CA THR A 217 1.74 12.86 3.53
C THR A 217 1.83 13.01 5.05
N GLU A 218 2.03 14.23 5.56
CA GLU A 218 2.04 14.50 7.00
C GLU A 218 0.67 14.21 7.64
N HIS A 219 -0.42 14.56 6.95
CA HIS A 219 -1.76 14.18 7.40
C HIS A 219 -1.92 12.66 7.52
N LEU A 220 -1.49 11.88 6.52
CA LEU A 220 -1.56 10.42 6.54
C LEU A 220 -0.79 9.81 7.72
N LYS A 221 0.38 10.38 8.06
CA LYS A 221 1.15 9.97 9.25
C LYS A 221 0.36 10.24 10.53
N GLN A 222 -0.25 11.40 10.66
CA GLN A 222 -1.00 11.81 11.86
C GLN A 222 -2.29 11.02 12.07
N ILE A 223 -2.91 10.51 11.01
CA ILE A 223 -4.10 9.65 11.09
C ILE A 223 -3.80 8.15 11.04
N ASP A 224 -2.53 7.75 11.15
CA ASP A 224 -2.07 6.35 11.11
C ASP A 224 -2.46 5.61 9.80
N ALA A 225 -2.43 6.32 8.66
CA ALA A 225 -2.74 5.77 7.34
C ALA A 225 -1.56 5.84 6.34
N TYR A 226 -0.38 6.27 6.81
CA TYR A 226 0.84 6.32 6.01
C TYR A 226 1.36 4.89 5.74
N VAL A 227 1.80 4.65 4.52
CA VAL A 227 2.46 3.39 4.10
C VAL A 227 3.93 3.68 3.87
N SER A 228 4.80 3.04 4.67
CA SER A 228 6.25 3.20 4.54
C SER A 228 6.76 2.61 3.21
N PRO A 229 7.79 3.19 2.58
CA PRO A 229 8.47 2.57 1.43
C PRO A 229 8.97 1.17 1.71
N ASP A 230 9.35 0.88 2.96
CA ASP A 230 9.82 -0.45 3.38
C ASP A 230 8.69 -1.49 3.47
N ASP A 231 7.43 -1.04 3.55
CA ASP A 231 6.25 -1.89 3.65
C ASP A 231 5.76 -2.39 2.27
N VAL A 232 6.67 -2.86 1.43
CA VAL A 232 6.37 -3.39 0.11
C VAL A 232 6.50 -4.89 0.09
N THR A 233 5.49 -5.57 -0.45
CA THR A 233 5.54 -7.00 -0.76
C THR A 233 5.90 -7.18 -2.23
N ASP A 234 7.07 -7.77 -2.49
CA ASP A 234 7.49 -8.16 -3.83
C ASP A 234 6.79 -9.46 -4.24
N ILE A 235 6.50 -9.62 -5.53
CA ILE A 235 5.79 -10.78 -6.06
C ILE A 235 6.76 -11.81 -6.62
N SER A 236 6.59 -13.07 -6.20
CA SER A 236 7.20 -14.20 -6.88
C SER A 236 6.22 -14.79 -7.87
N PHE A 237 6.60 -14.86 -9.15
CA PHE A 237 5.75 -15.34 -10.23
C PHE A 237 5.85 -16.86 -10.46
N GLY A 238 6.54 -17.60 -9.61
CA GLY A 238 6.67 -19.06 -9.68
C GLY A 238 5.42 -19.83 -9.27
N GLY A 239 5.32 -21.10 -9.67
CA GLY A 239 4.41 -22.09 -9.08
C GLY A 239 3.01 -22.22 -9.69
N SER A 240 2.52 -21.29 -10.52
CA SER A 240 1.23 -21.40 -11.21
C SER A 240 1.41 -21.50 -12.71
N SER A 241 0.76 -22.47 -13.36
CA SER A 241 0.69 -22.55 -14.83
C SER A 241 -0.48 -21.68 -15.33
N PHE A 242 -0.24 -20.95 -16.41
CA PHE A 242 -1.25 -20.15 -17.10
C PHE A 242 -1.31 -20.57 -18.58
N PRO A 243 -2.47 -20.48 -19.24
CA PRO A 243 -2.60 -20.84 -20.66
C PRO A 243 -1.76 -19.95 -21.56
N VAL A 244 -1.60 -18.66 -21.18
CA VAL A 244 -0.76 -17.67 -21.83
C VAL A 244 -0.11 -16.77 -20.77
N GLU A 245 0.94 -16.05 -21.15
CA GLU A 245 1.63 -15.16 -20.21
C GLU A 245 0.83 -13.87 -19.95
N ALA A 246 0.19 -13.31 -20.97
CA ALA A 246 -0.58 -12.08 -20.83
C ALA A 246 -1.94 -12.17 -21.53
N SER A 247 -2.94 -11.50 -20.97
CA SER A 247 -4.23 -11.27 -21.61
C SER A 247 -4.49 -9.77 -21.72
N VAL A 248 -4.77 -9.29 -22.92
CA VAL A 248 -5.32 -7.94 -23.12
C VAL A 248 -6.82 -8.00 -22.83
N ILE A 249 -7.30 -7.15 -21.92
CA ILE A 249 -8.70 -7.11 -21.52
C ILE A 249 -9.36 -5.88 -22.14
N ILE A 250 -10.43 -6.09 -22.92
CA ILE A 250 -11.19 -5.04 -23.62
C ILE A 250 -12.66 -5.13 -23.23
N PRO A 251 -13.15 -4.41 -22.23
CA PRO A 251 -14.57 -4.21 -22.01
C PRO A 251 -15.15 -3.34 -23.11
N VAL A 252 -16.29 -3.73 -23.67
CA VAL A 252 -16.91 -2.96 -24.76
C VAL A 252 -18.44 -2.96 -24.71
N LYS A 253 -19.03 -1.82 -25.06
CA LYS A 253 -20.46 -1.68 -25.31
C LYS A 253 -20.68 -0.57 -26.34
N ASN A 254 -21.26 -0.91 -27.50
CA ASN A 254 -21.62 0.04 -28.55
C ASN A 254 -20.43 0.92 -29.00
N ARG A 255 -19.39 0.27 -29.56
CA ARG A 255 -18.16 0.91 -30.05
C ARG A 255 -17.82 0.51 -31.48
N LYS A 256 -18.82 0.42 -32.35
CA LYS A 256 -18.66 0.03 -33.77
C LYS A 256 -17.56 0.83 -34.50
N LYS A 257 -17.40 2.13 -34.15
CA LYS A 257 -16.42 3.01 -34.83
C LYS A 257 -14.98 2.76 -34.43
N THR A 258 -14.72 2.14 -33.27
CA THR A 258 -13.40 2.14 -32.63
C THR A 258 -12.88 0.76 -32.27
N ILE A 259 -13.76 -0.20 -32.03
CA ILE A 259 -13.38 -1.53 -31.52
C ILE A 259 -12.43 -2.29 -32.44
N GLU A 260 -12.58 -2.12 -33.76
CA GLU A 260 -11.69 -2.78 -34.74
C GLU A 260 -10.25 -2.29 -34.57
N ASP A 261 -10.05 -0.98 -34.48
CA ASP A 261 -8.75 -0.38 -34.30
C ASP A 261 -8.10 -0.85 -33.00
N ALA A 262 -8.86 -0.89 -31.89
CA ALA A 262 -8.36 -1.33 -30.59
C ALA A 262 -7.88 -2.79 -30.65
N ILE A 263 -8.71 -3.71 -31.18
CA ILE A 263 -8.35 -5.12 -31.31
C ILE A 263 -7.14 -5.29 -32.25
N MET A 264 -7.11 -4.60 -33.39
CA MET A 264 -5.97 -4.64 -34.34
C MET A 264 -4.68 -4.14 -33.69
N SER A 265 -4.76 -3.09 -32.86
CA SER A 265 -3.65 -2.58 -32.07
C SER A 265 -3.08 -3.63 -31.11
N ALA A 266 -3.97 -4.42 -30.48
CA ALA A 266 -3.55 -5.54 -29.63
C ALA A 266 -3.00 -6.73 -30.43
N MET A 267 -3.59 -7.06 -31.59
CA MET A 267 -3.12 -8.13 -32.45
C MET A 267 -1.73 -7.87 -33.05
N SER A 268 -1.37 -6.60 -33.27
CA SER A 268 -0.08 -6.18 -33.82
C SER A 268 1.08 -6.29 -32.85
N GLN A 269 0.85 -6.63 -31.59
CA GLN A 269 1.89 -6.69 -30.57
C GLN A 269 2.91 -7.82 -30.86
N LYS A 270 4.21 -7.48 -30.69
CA LYS A 270 5.33 -8.40 -30.85
C LYS A 270 5.92 -8.76 -29.49
N THR A 271 5.80 -10.02 -29.12
CA THR A 271 6.21 -10.53 -27.79
C THR A 271 7.06 -11.80 -27.91
N ARG A 272 7.88 -12.05 -26.91
CA ARG A 272 8.64 -13.32 -26.73
C ARG A 272 7.83 -14.41 -26.03
N PHE A 273 6.59 -14.11 -25.66
CA PHE A 273 5.66 -14.98 -24.94
C PHE A 273 4.31 -15.06 -25.68
N SER A 274 3.52 -16.06 -25.32
CA SER A 274 2.15 -16.18 -25.80
C SER A 274 1.19 -15.24 -25.07
N TYR A 275 0.26 -14.64 -25.80
CA TYR A 275 -0.80 -13.81 -25.25
C TYR A 275 -2.12 -14.01 -26.00
N ASN A 276 -3.21 -13.58 -25.37
CA ASN A 276 -4.52 -13.51 -26.00
C ASN A 276 -5.21 -12.16 -25.72
N ILE A 277 -6.36 -11.94 -26.35
CA ILE A 277 -7.13 -10.71 -26.28
C ILE A 277 -8.54 -11.11 -25.88
N ILE A 278 -8.95 -10.82 -24.65
CA ILE A 278 -10.27 -11.15 -24.13
C ILE A 278 -11.17 -9.92 -24.24
N VAL A 279 -12.11 -9.97 -25.19
CA VAL A 279 -13.09 -8.91 -25.45
C VAL A 279 -14.40 -9.28 -24.80
N VAL A 280 -14.84 -8.50 -23.83
CA VAL A 280 -16.13 -8.69 -23.15
C VAL A 280 -17.13 -7.71 -23.73
N ASP A 281 -17.97 -8.20 -24.63
CA ASP A 281 -19.03 -7.43 -25.30
C ASP A 281 -20.29 -7.40 -24.44
N ASN A 282 -20.48 -6.29 -23.74
CA ASN A 282 -21.59 -6.11 -22.82
C ASN A 282 -22.90 -5.74 -23.55
N HIS A 283 -23.40 -6.68 -24.36
CA HIS A 283 -24.65 -6.58 -25.12
C HIS A 283 -24.69 -5.38 -26.07
N SER A 284 -23.73 -5.28 -26.98
CA SER A 284 -23.72 -4.26 -28.03
C SER A 284 -24.84 -4.50 -29.04
N THR A 285 -25.40 -3.40 -29.58
CA THR A 285 -26.53 -3.40 -30.49
C THR A 285 -26.31 -2.59 -31.78
N ASP A 286 -25.12 -2.00 -31.94
CA ASP A 286 -24.77 -1.07 -33.01
C ASP A 286 -23.96 -1.70 -34.17
N GLY A 287 -23.66 -2.99 -34.10
CA GLY A 287 -22.79 -3.70 -35.04
C GLY A 287 -21.38 -3.98 -34.49
N THR A 288 -21.12 -3.67 -33.21
CA THR A 288 -19.86 -3.97 -32.51
C THR A 288 -19.64 -5.48 -32.43
N THR A 289 -20.68 -6.26 -32.08
CA THR A 289 -20.64 -7.71 -31.91
C THR A 289 -20.19 -8.43 -33.19
N GLU A 290 -20.68 -8.00 -34.34
CA GLU A 290 -20.33 -8.58 -35.64
C GLU A 290 -18.86 -8.35 -36.00
N ILE A 291 -18.31 -7.17 -35.64
CA ILE A 291 -16.89 -6.85 -35.85
C ILE A 291 -16.03 -7.77 -35.00
N ILE A 292 -16.35 -7.91 -33.71
CA ILE A 292 -15.58 -8.74 -32.77
C ILE A 292 -15.64 -10.21 -33.20
N THR A 293 -16.83 -10.71 -33.59
CA THR A 293 -17.01 -12.08 -34.09
C THR A 293 -16.17 -12.36 -35.35
N ARG A 294 -16.12 -11.40 -36.27
CA ARG A 294 -15.28 -11.51 -37.47
C ARG A 294 -13.80 -11.61 -37.12
N LEU A 295 -13.32 -10.77 -36.21
CA LEU A 295 -11.91 -10.75 -35.77
C LEU A 295 -11.54 -12.00 -34.98
N ALA A 296 -12.44 -12.53 -34.15
CA ALA A 296 -12.26 -13.79 -33.43
C ALA A 296 -12.16 -14.99 -34.35
N ASN A 297 -12.91 -14.98 -35.46
CA ASN A 297 -12.80 -16.01 -36.52
C ASN A 297 -11.53 -15.88 -37.36
N TYR A 298 -10.94 -14.67 -37.43
CA TYR A 298 -9.70 -14.39 -38.17
C TYR A 298 -8.44 -14.75 -37.39
N ASP A 299 -8.40 -14.43 -36.07
CA ASP A 299 -7.26 -14.66 -35.20
C ASP A 299 -7.70 -15.36 -33.91
N SER A 300 -7.23 -16.59 -33.72
CA SER A 300 -7.55 -17.43 -32.55
C SER A 300 -7.12 -16.86 -31.19
N ARG A 301 -6.29 -15.84 -31.17
CA ARG A 301 -5.93 -15.10 -29.94
C ARG A 301 -7.09 -14.23 -29.43
N VAL A 302 -8.04 -13.85 -30.29
CA VAL A 302 -9.19 -13.02 -29.92
C VAL A 302 -10.27 -13.91 -29.30
N VAL A 303 -10.54 -13.71 -28.05
CA VAL A 303 -11.55 -14.42 -27.26
C VAL A 303 -12.76 -13.50 -27.10
N HIS A 304 -13.87 -13.81 -27.75
CA HIS A 304 -15.12 -13.05 -27.68
C HIS A 304 -16.01 -13.63 -26.58
N ILE A 305 -16.38 -12.81 -25.59
CA ILE A 305 -17.28 -13.16 -24.49
C ILE A 305 -18.50 -12.24 -24.54
N ILE A 306 -19.70 -12.78 -24.57
CA ILE A 306 -20.96 -12.05 -24.34
C ILE A 306 -21.52 -12.55 -23.01
N PRO A 307 -21.66 -11.68 -22.00
CA PRO A 307 -22.19 -12.06 -20.69
C PRO A 307 -23.62 -12.61 -20.79
N GLU A 308 -23.98 -13.57 -19.92
CA GLU A 308 -25.38 -13.99 -19.75
C GLU A 308 -26.21 -12.97 -18.95
N ARG A 309 -25.54 -12.16 -18.11
CA ARG A 309 -26.15 -11.16 -17.22
C ARG A 309 -26.05 -9.75 -17.81
N ASN A 310 -27.02 -8.89 -17.46
CA ASN A 310 -27.15 -7.55 -18.03
C ASN A 310 -26.78 -6.40 -17.08
N ASP A 311 -26.29 -6.70 -15.88
CA ASP A 311 -26.00 -5.74 -14.81
C ASP A 311 -24.50 -5.41 -14.67
N LEU A 312 -23.70 -5.74 -15.70
CA LEU A 312 -22.27 -5.47 -15.65
C LEU A 312 -21.95 -4.01 -16.01
N GLY A 313 -21.14 -3.39 -15.16
CA GLY A 313 -20.33 -2.22 -15.50
C GLY A 313 -19.01 -2.65 -16.15
N ILE A 314 -18.12 -1.68 -16.39
CA ILE A 314 -16.76 -1.93 -16.90
C ILE A 314 -16.03 -2.91 -15.95
N GLY A 315 -16.07 -2.68 -14.64
CA GLY A 315 -15.44 -3.56 -13.66
C GLY A 315 -16.04 -4.98 -13.61
N GLY A 316 -17.36 -5.11 -13.88
CA GLY A 316 -18.00 -6.41 -14.01
C GLY A 316 -17.50 -7.19 -15.24
N CYS A 317 -17.27 -6.50 -16.36
CA CYS A 317 -16.65 -7.10 -17.54
C CYS A 317 -15.20 -7.53 -17.28
N TRP A 318 -14.44 -6.74 -16.52
CA TRP A 318 -13.11 -7.12 -16.05
C TRP A 318 -13.13 -8.39 -15.20
N ASN A 319 -14.05 -8.49 -14.22
CA ASN A 319 -14.18 -9.69 -13.41
C ASN A 319 -14.47 -10.92 -14.26
N MET A 320 -15.34 -10.79 -15.26
CA MET A 320 -15.65 -11.87 -16.17
C MET A 320 -14.43 -12.34 -16.96
N ALA A 321 -13.66 -11.39 -17.51
CA ALA A 321 -12.45 -11.69 -18.27
C ALA A 321 -11.36 -12.36 -17.41
N ILE A 322 -11.10 -11.85 -16.20
CA ILE A 322 -10.05 -12.41 -15.35
C ILE A 322 -10.41 -13.76 -14.71
N GLN A 323 -11.70 -14.06 -14.57
CA GLN A 323 -12.17 -15.37 -14.09
C GLN A 323 -12.22 -16.42 -15.20
N ASP A 324 -12.17 -16.04 -16.47
CA ASP A 324 -12.10 -16.98 -17.58
C ASP A 324 -10.83 -17.83 -17.50
N SER A 325 -10.96 -19.13 -17.74
CA SER A 325 -9.85 -20.09 -17.68
C SER A 325 -8.73 -19.82 -18.70
N ARG A 326 -9.03 -19.06 -19.76
CA ARG A 326 -8.09 -18.65 -20.80
C ARG A 326 -7.28 -17.42 -20.41
N CYS A 327 -7.61 -16.73 -19.29
CA CYS A 327 -6.88 -15.54 -18.85
C CYS A 327 -5.46 -15.88 -18.43
N GLY A 328 -4.50 -15.06 -18.90
CA GLY A 328 -3.08 -15.20 -18.65
C GLY A 328 -2.64 -14.79 -17.26
N ARG A 329 -1.31 -14.94 -17.03
CA ARG A 329 -0.63 -14.53 -15.76
C ARG A 329 -0.81 -13.04 -15.48
N PHE A 330 -0.76 -12.21 -16.51
CA PHE A 330 -0.94 -10.76 -16.43
C PHE A 330 -2.15 -10.32 -17.24
N ALA A 331 -3.04 -9.55 -16.60
CA ALA A 331 -4.19 -8.92 -17.24
C ALA A 331 -3.86 -7.45 -17.54
N ILE A 332 -3.93 -7.05 -18.82
CA ILE A 332 -3.45 -5.75 -19.30
C ILE A 332 -4.61 -4.99 -19.95
N GLN A 333 -4.82 -3.74 -19.56
CA GLN A 333 -5.88 -2.88 -20.07
C GLN A 333 -5.67 -2.48 -21.53
N LEU A 334 -6.79 -2.49 -22.27
CA LEU A 334 -6.98 -1.68 -23.46
C LEU A 334 -8.44 -1.25 -23.54
N ASP A 335 -8.68 0.05 -23.57
CA ASP A 335 -10.04 0.59 -23.71
C ASP A 335 -10.49 0.44 -25.17
N SER A 336 -11.79 0.25 -25.37
CA SER A 336 -12.37 -0.11 -26.69
C SER A 336 -12.31 1.01 -27.75
N ASP A 337 -11.84 2.19 -27.36
CA ASP A 337 -11.66 3.38 -28.23
C ASP A 337 -10.21 3.87 -28.27
N ASP A 338 -9.27 3.19 -27.60
CA ASP A 338 -7.86 3.56 -27.49
C ASP A 338 -6.92 2.59 -28.24
N LEU A 339 -5.61 2.91 -28.24
CA LEU A 339 -4.59 2.12 -28.94
C LEU A 339 -3.33 1.96 -28.09
N TYR A 340 -2.63 0.84 -28.24
CA TYR A 340 -1.23 0.78 -27.84
C TYR A 340 -0.37 1.63 -28.81
N SER A 341 0.58 2.37 -28.26
CA SER A 341 1.39 3.30 -29.06
C SER A 341 2.52 2.62 -29.84
N ARG A 342 2.88 1.39 -29.45
CA ARG A 342 4.02 0.63 -30.01
C ARG A 342 3.68 -0.85 -30.13
N GLU A 343 4.30 -1.54 -31.08
CA GLU A 343 4.21 -2.99 -31.21
C GLU A 343 4.89 -3.74 -30.06
N SER A 344 5.70 -3.07 -29.22
CA SER A 344 6.40 -3.64 -28.07
C SER A 344 5.73 -3.35 -26.72
N THR A 345 4.56 -2.72 -26.70
CA THR A 345 3.91 -2.30 -25.44
C THR A 345 3.71 -3.47 -24.48
N LEU A 346 3.15 -4.60 -24.96
CA LEU A 346 2.93 -5.78 -24.09
C LEU A 346 4.24 -6.36 -23.57
N GLN A 347 5.30 -6.39 -24.41
CA GLN A 347 6.61 -6.86 -23.98
C GLN A 347 7.17 -5.98 -22.86
N MET A 348 7.11 -4.65 -23.02
CA MET A 348 7.59 -3.70 -22.02
C MET A 348 6.84 -3.85 -20.68
N VAL A 349 5.52 -4.03 -20.74
CA VAL A 349 4.70 -4.22 -19.54
C VAL A 349 5.07 -5.49 -18.79
N VAL A 350 5.22 -6.62 -19.51
CA VAL A 350 5.56 -7.90 -18.89
C VAL A 350 7.00 -7.91 -18.36
N ASP A 351 7.94 -7.35 -19.11
CA ASP A 351 9.33 -7.21 -18.65
C ASP A 351 9.39 -6.41 -17.34
N LYS A 352 8.61 -5.32 -17.22
CA LYS A 352 8.52 -4.52 -15.99
C LYS A 352 8.03 -5.31 -14.77
N PHE A 353 7.06 -6.21 -14.93
CA PHE A 353 6.64 -7.10 -13.85
C PHE A 353 7.81 -7.94 -13.32
N TYR A 354 8.56 -8.55 -14.22
CA TYR A 354 9.68 -9.42 -13.84
C TYR A 354 10.90 -8.68 -13.32
N GLU A 355 11.20 -7.49 -13.88
CA GLU A 355 12.32 -6.66 -13.44
C GLU A 355 12.14 -6.12 -12.01
N GLU A 356 10.93 -5.69 -11.68
CA GLU A 356 10.66 -5.01 -10.41
C GLU A 356 9.89 -5.88 -9.39
N HIS A 357 9.53 -7.13 -9.73
CA HIS A 357 8.73 -8.00 -8.89
C HIS A 357 7.43 -7.33 -8.38
N CYS A 358 6.83 -6.48 -9.21
CA CYS A 358 5.66 -5.70 -8.88
C CYS A 358 4.34 -6.47 -9.11
N ALA A 359 3.27 -6.04 -8.45
CA ALA A 359 1.94 -6.64 -8.58
C ALA A 359 1.05 -5.93 -9.61
N MET A 360 1.38 -4.71 -9.93
CA MET A 360 0.70 -3.84 -10.88
C MET A 360 1.74 -3.05 -11.66
N VAL A 361 1.48 -2.81 -12.94
CA VAL A 361 2.27 -1.92 -13.79
C VAL A 361 1.35 -0.84 -14.36
N ILE A 362 1.84 0.40 -14.36
CA ILE A 362 1.11 1.55 -14.92
C ILE A 362 2.00 2.22 -15.94
N GLY A 363 1.47 2.40 -17.15
CA GLY A 363 2.15 3.09 -18.25
C GLY A 363 1.85 4.58 -18.29
N SER A 364 2.45 5.24 -19.28
CA SER A 364 2.20 6.62 -19.65
C SER A 364 1.43 6.67 -20.97
N TYR A 365 0.57 7.68 -21.11
CA TYR A 365 -0.26 7.83 -22.29
C TYR A 365 -0.17 9.23 -22.90
N ARG A 366 -0.51 9.32 -24.16
CA ARG A 366 -0.63 10.58 -24.87
C ARG A 366 -2.08 10.80 -25.30
N MET A 367 -2.60 11.96 -24.95
CA MET A 367 -3.93 12.38 -25.40
C MET A 367 -3.87 12.79 -26.89
N CYS A 368 -4.78 12.29 -27.69
CA CYS A 368 -4.83 12.58 -29.12
C CYS A 368 -6.26 12.53 -29.68
N ASP A 369 -6.44 13.09 -30.88
CA ASP A 369 -7.64 12.90 -31.70
C ASP A 369 -7.58 11.58 -32.52
N PHE A 370 -8.59 11.32 -33.34
CA PHE A 370 -8.61 10.13 -34.21
C PHE A 370 -7.57 10.14 -35.33
N ASN A 371 -6.96 11.31 -35.63
CA ASN A 371 -5.84 11.42 -36.54
C ASN A 371 -4.49 11.30 -35.83
N LEU A 372 -4.52 10.90 -34.55
CA LEU A 372 -3.38 10.78 -33.66
C LEU A 372 -2.59 12.07 -33.44
N ARG A 373 -3.23 13.24 -33.65
CA ARG A 373 -2.68 14.54 -33.32
C ARG A 373 -2.79 14.76 -31.82
N THR A 374 -1.70 15.22 -31.22
CA THR A 374 -1.66 15.46 -29.77
C THR A 374 -2.65 16.55 -29.37
N LEU A 375 -3.44 16.29 -28.35
CA LEU A 375 -4.34 17.25 -27.71
C LEU A 375 -3.78 17.67 -26.33
N PRO A 376 -4.06 18.88 -25.85
CA PRO A 376 -3.70 19.26 -24.48
C PRO A 376 -4.31 18.30 -23.44
N PRO A 377 -3.62 18.05 -22.32
CA PRO A 377 -2.29 18.54 -21.93
C PRO A 377 -1.11 17.77 -22.58
N GLY A 378 -1.35 16.85 -23.49
CA GLY A 378 -0.33 16.12 -24.22
C GLY A 378 -0.01 14.76 -23.61
N VAL A 379 1.17 14.62 -23.05
CA VAL A 379 1.62 13.37 -22.39
C VAL A 379 1.29 13.40 -20.90
N ILE A 380 0.69 12.33 -20.42
CA ILE A 380 0.43 12.08 -19.00
C ILE A 380 1.34 10.92 -18.57
N ASP A 381 2.45 11.25 -17.92
CA ASP A 381 3.48 10.27 -17.54
C ASP A 381 3.62 10.03 -16.03
N HIS A 382 2.94 10.84 -15.21
CA HIS A 382 2.98 10.71 -13.76
C HIS A 382 4.41 10.60 -13.18
N LYS A 383 5.35 11.41 -13.69
CA LYS A 383 6.73 11.45 -13.16
C LYS A 383 6.83 11.89 -11.70
N GLU A 384 5.77 12.48 -11.17
CA GLU A 384 5.62 12.77 -9.73
C GLU A 384 5.51 11.50 -8.87
N TRP A 385 5.20 10.35 -9.47
CA TRP A 385 5.20 9.08 -8.75
C TRP A 385 6.62 8.67 -8.40
N THR A 386 6.95 8.67 -7.12
CA THR A 386 8.23 8.17 -6.60
C THR A 386 8.04 6.86 -5.83
N ASP A 387 9.09 6.05 -5.74
CA ASP A 387 9.06 4.81 -4.95
C ASP A 387 8.86 5.09 -3.46
N GLU A 388 9.36 6.25 -2.98
CA GLU A 388 9.25 6.66 -1.59
C GLU A 388 7.83 7.06 -1.19
N ASN A 389 7.09 7.75 -2.06
CA ASN A 389 5.82 8.35 -1.66
C ASN A 389 4.65 8.18 -2.65
N GLY A 390 4.87 7.66 -3.86
CA GLY A 390 3.82 7.51 -4.87
C GLY A 390 2.58 6.78 -4.36
N ARG A 391 2.77 5.73 -3.54
CA ARG A 391 1.67 4.97 -2.93
C ARG A 391 0.82 5.80 -1.96
N ASN A 392 1.39 6.77 -1.27
CA ASN A 392 0.66 7.70 -0.41
C ASN A 392 0.01 8.81 -1.22
N ASN A 393 0.74 9.36 -2.20
CA ASN A 393 0.23 10.39 -3.09
C ASN A 393 -0.98 9.92 -3.93
N ALA A 394 -1.09 8.61 -4.20
CA ALA A 394 -2.25 8.01 -4.86
C ALA A 394 -3.60 8.35 -4.19
N LEU A 395 -3.62 8.60 -2.88
CA LEU A 395 -4.82 9.03 -2.14
C LEU A 395 -5.21 10.49 -2.42
N ARG A 396 -4.29 11.32 -2.89
CA ARG A 396 -4.52 12.74 -3.16
C ARG A 396 -4.95 13.01 -4.61
N ILE A 397 -4.41 12.26 -5.55
CA ILE A 397 -4.62 12.47 -7.00
C ILE A 397 -5.85 11.72 -7.53
N ASN A 398 -6.34 12.13 -8.70
CA ASN A 398 -7.58 11.59 -9.26
C ASN A 398 -7.40 10.48 -10.31
N GLY A 399 -6.18 10.19 -10.72
CA GLY A 399 -5.87 9.14 -11.70
C GLY A 399 -4.46 8.61 -11.50
N LEU A 400 -4.16 7.45 -12.08
CA LEU A 400 -2.88 6.77 -11.91
C LEU A 400 -2.14 6.50 -13.23
N GLY A 401 -2.74 6.83 -14.37
CA GLY A 401 -2.17 6.60 -15.70
C GLY A 401 -2.79 5.43 -16.47
N ALA A 402 -2.29 5.17 -17.68
CA ALA A 402 -2.72 4.08 -18.56
C ALA A 402 -1.54 3.61 -19.45
N PRO A 403 -1.53 2.34 -19.94
CA PRO A 403 -2.45 1.26 -19.53
C PRO A 403 -2.13 0.77 -18.13
N ARG A 404 -3.09 0.12 -17.48
CA ARG A 404 -2.91 -0.55 -16.21
C ARG A 404 -2.83 -2.06 -16.46
N ALA A 405 -1.87 -2.69 -15.80
CA ALA A 405 -1.70 -4.13 -15.88
C ALA A 405 -1.56 -4.71 -14.48
N PHE A 406 -2.05 -5.95 -14.30
CA PHE A 406 -2.19 -6.57 -12.99
C PHE A 406 -1.71 -8.01 -13.01
N TYR A 407 -1.11 -8.46 -11.92
CA TYR A 407 -0.90 -9.87 -11.68
C TYR A 407 -2.23 -10.55 -11.40
N THR A 408 -2.70 -11.38 -12.31
CA THR A 408 -4.06 -11.96 -12.35
C THR A 408 -4.47 -12.64 -11.02
N PRO A 409 -3.65 -13.45 -10.36
CA PRO A 409 -4.04 -14.08 -9.09
C PRO A 409 -4.44 -13.08 -8.01
N LEU A 410 -3.69 -11.98 -7.87
CA LEU A 410 -4.02 -10.93 -6.92
C LEU A 410 -5.25 -10.14 -7.33
N LEU A 411 -5.40 -9.85 -8.61
CA LEU A 411 -6.57 -9.17 -9.13
C LEU A 411 -7.85 -10.00 -8.89
N ARG A 412 -7.78 -11.32 -9.05
CA ARG A 412 -8.87 -12.26 -8.71
C ARG A 412 -9.21 -12.23 -7.22
N GLN A 413 -8.20 -12.15 -6.36
CA GLN A 413 -8.37 -12.09 -4.90
C GLN A 413 -8.99 -10.77 -4.44
N ILE A 414 -8.54 -9.64 -4.99
CA ILE A 414 -9.03 -8.29 -4.65
C ILE A 414 -10.44 -8.08 -5.21
N GLY A 415 -10.69 -8.55 -6.43
CA GLY A 415 -11.91 -8.31 -7.18
C GLY A 415 -12.01 -6.89 -7.74
N VAL A 416 -12.69 -6.73 -8.86
CA VAL A 416 -12.90 -5.43 -9.50
C VAL A 416 -14.29 -4.92 -9.11
N PRO A 417 -14.47 -3.69 -8.61
CA PRO A 417 -15.81 -3.15 -8.33
C PRO A 417 -16.68 -3.15 -9.60
N ASN A 418 -17.90 -3.68 -9.51
CA ASN A 418 -18.82 -3.72 -10.65
C ASN A 418 -19.45 -2.34 -10.92
N THR A 419 -18.65 -1.43 -11.43
CA THR A 419 -19.03 -0.06 -11.78
C THR A 419 -18.41 0.32 -13.12
N SER A 420 -18.89 1.41 -13.73
CA SER A 420 -18.32 1.98 -14.96
C SER A 420 -17.52 3.26 -14.72
N TYR A 421 -17.17 3.57 -13.47
CA TYR A 421 -16.33 4.70 -13.12
C TYR A 421 -15.60 4.43 -11.80
N GLY A 422 -14.29 4.67 -11.77
CA GLY A 422 -13.47 4.55 -10.57
C GLY A 422 -13.10 3.12 -10.16
N GLU A 423 -13.48 2.09 -10.92
CA GLU A 423 -13.07 0.69 -10.70
C GLU A 423 -11.54 0.55 -10.76
N ASP A 424 -10.93 1.24 -11.71
CA ASP A 424 -9.48 1.30 -11.91
C ASP A 424 -8.75 2.01 -10.76
N TYR A 425 -9.33 3.11 -10.28
CA TYR A 425 -8.80 3.86 -9.14
C TYR A 425 -8.89 3.03 -7.84
N ALA A 426 -10.01 2.33 -7.63
CA ALA A 426 -10.17 1.41 -6.50
C ALA A 426 -9.08 0.33 -6.48
N LEU A 427 -8.78 -0.26 -7.64
CA LEU A 427 -7.70 -1.24 -7.79
C LEU A 427 -6.34 -0.62 -7.48
N GLY A 428 -6.03 0.53 -8.08
CA GLY A 428 -4.77 1.22 -7.83
C GLY A 428 -4.52 1.51 -6.35
N LEU A 429 -5.55 1.95 -5.61
CA LEU A 429 -5.48 2.14 -4.16
C LEU A 429 -5.25 0.82 -3.43
N ALA A 430 -6.00 -0.24 -3.74
CA ALA A 430 -5.88 -1.54 -3.09
C ALA A 430 -4.48 -2.16 -3.30
N PHE A 431 -3.94 -2.09 -4.52
CA PHE A 431 -2.58 -2.55 -4.81
C PHE A 431 -1.53 -1.70 -4.10
N SER A 432 -1.70 -0.36 -4.08
CA SER A 432 -0.76 0.57 -3.44
C SER A 432 -0.58 0.34 -1.94
N ARG A 433 -1.53 -0.32 -1.28
CA ARG A 433 -1.48 -0.59 0.15
C ARG A 433 -0.34 -1.52 0.56
N ARG A 434 -0.07 -2.56 -0.24
CA ARG A 434 0.87 -3.63 0.12
C ARG A 434 1.94 -3.93 -0.92
N TYR A 435 1.68 -3.63 -2.20
CA TYR A 435 2.48 -4.15 -3.30
C TYR A 435 3.24 -3.05 -4.03
N ARG A 436 4.33 -3.43 -4.66
CA ARG A 436 5.05 -2.57 -5.58
C ARG A 436 4.21 -2.34 -6.84
N ILE A 437 4.19 -1.09 -7.29
CA ILE A 437 3.58 -0.68 -8.56
C ILE A 437 4.70 -0.20 -9.48
N GLY A 438 4.97 -0.95 -10.53
CA GLY A 438 5.96 -0.60 -11.55
C GLY A 438 5.45 0.53 -12.45
N ARG A 439 6.37 1.38 -12.90
CA ARG A 439 6.04 2.55 -13.76
C ARG A 439 6.78 2.48 -15.08
N ILE A 440 6.07 2.76 -16.18
CA ILE A 440 6.65 2.95 -17.51
C ILE A 440 6.40 4.41 -17.91
N PHE A 441 7.47 5.22 -17.89
CA PHE A 441 7.40 6.65 -18.20
C PHE A 441 7.41 6.96 -19.71
N ASP A 442 7.78 5.99 -20.54
CA ASP A 442 7.59 6.07 -21.97
C ASP A 442 6.10 6.03 -22.33
N VAL A 443 5.73 6.74 -23.39
CA VAL A 443 4.36 6.66 -23.92
C VAL A 443 4.15 5.29 -24.55
N VAL A 444 3.31 4.49 -23.92
CA VAL A 444 2.95 3.12 -24.36
C VAL A 444 1.46 3.00 -24.74
N TYR A 445 0.70 4.10 -24.61
CA TYR A 445 -0.73 4.13 -24.83
C TYR A 445 -1.18 5.43 -25.49
N LEU A 446 -2.18 5.37 -26.37
CA LEU A 446 -2.79 6.52 -27.05
C LEU A 446 -4.24 6.63 -26.62
N CYS A 447 -4.55 7.63 -25.79
CA CYS A 447 -5.90 7.92 -25.35
C CYS A 447 -6.58 8.84 -26.37
N ARG A 448 -7.54 8.28 -27.13
CA ARG A 448 -8.26 9.02 -28.17
C ARG A 448 -9.45 9.76 -27.60
N ARG A 449 -9.47 11.07 -27.75
CA ARG A 449 -10.55 11.93 -27.24
C ARG A 449 -11.61 12.23 -28.30
N TRP A 450 -12.86 12.01 -27.93
CA TRP A 450 -14.03 12.28 -28.75
C TRP A 450 -15.29 12.41 -27.88
N GLU A 451 -16.40 12.88 -28.48
CA GLU A 451 -17.69 13.06 -27.79
C GLU A 451 -18.31 11.78 -27.21
N GLY A 452 -17.87 10.61 -27.66
CA GLY A 452 -18.30 9.32 -27.14
C GLY A 452 -17.52 8.80 -25.93
N ASN A 453 -16.51 9.50 -25.43
CA ASN A 453 -15.81 9.11 -24.20
C ASN A 453 -16.76 9.21 -22.99
N SER A 454 -16.61 8.30 -22.06
CA SER A 454 -17.48 8.20 -20.86
C SER A 454 -17.37 9.41 -19.90
N ASP A 455 -16.29 10.18 -20.01
CA ASP A 455 -16.00 11.39 -19.22
C ASP A 455 -16.18 12.69 -20.02
N ALA A 456 -16.68 12.63 -21.26
CA ALA A 456 -16.93 13.81 -22.06
C ALA A 456 -18.24 14.52 -21.64
N ALA A 457 -18.19 15.85 -21.49
CA ALA A 457 -19.36 16.72 -21.27
C ALA A 457 -20.32 16.27 -20.14
N LEU A 458 -19.77 15.89 -18.98
CA LEU A 458 -20.56 15.51 -17.80
C LEU A 458 -21.27 16.73 -17.19
N SER A 459 -22.52 16.56 -16.73
CA SER A 459 -23.20 17.56 -15.92
C SER A 459 -22.51 17.75 -14.55
N PRO A 460 -22.63 18.93 -13.91
CA PRO A 460 -22.09 19.16 -12.55
C PRO A 460 -22.51 18.09 -11.54
N GLU A 461 -23.77 17.64 -11.58
CA GLU A 461 -24.29 16.61 -10.70
C GLU A 461 -23.57 15.25 -10.93
N ARG A 462 -23.29 14.91 -12.19
CA ARG A 462 -22.57 13.68 -12.52
C ARG A 462 -21.11 13.75 -12.11
N VAL A 463 -20.45 14.88 -12.30
CA VAL A 463 -19.09 15.14 -11.80
C VAL A 463 -19.05 14.99 -10.28
N ASN A 464 -20.02 15.57 -9.57
CA ASN A 464 -20.15 15.48 -8.13
C ASN A 464 -20.38 14.04 -7.64
N GLN A 465 -21.26 13.28 -8.28
CA GLN A 465 -21.46 11.85 -7.99
C GLN A 465 -20.17 11.06 -8.15
N ASN A 466 -19.44 11.29 -9.23
CA ASN A 466 -18.16 10.64 -9.52
C ASN A 466 -17.10 10.98 -8.48
N ASN A 467 -16.99 12.25 -8.12
CA ASN A 467 -16.06 12.74 -7.09
C ASN A 467 -16.41 12.17 -5.70
N TYR A 468 -17.69 12.18 -5.34
CA TYR A 468 -18.18 11.63 -4.09
C TYR A 468 -17.85 10.13 -3.99
N TYR A 469 -18.05 9.36 -5.08
CA TYR A 469 -17.70 7.96 -5.12
C TYR A 469 -16.19 7.71 -4.97
N LYS A 470 -15.34 8.47 -5.66
CA LYS A 470 -13.88 8.38 -5.46
C LYS A 470 -13.45 8.72 -4.04
N ASP A 471 -14.08 9.71 -3.41
CA ASP A 471 -13.82 10.03 -2.01
C ASP A 471 -14.26 8.90 -1.05
N GLN A 472 -15.34 8.16 -1.39
CA GLN A 472 -15.70 6.93 -0.68
C GLN A 472 -14.64 5.83 -0.83
N LEU A 473 -14.10 5.63 -2.03
CA LEU A 473 -13.00 4.68 -2.26
C LEU A 473 -11.77 5.02 -1.42
N ARG A 474 -11.42 6.32 -1.34
CA ARG A 474 -10.35 6.80 -0.45
C ARG A 474 -10.66 6.56 1.03
N THR A 475 -11.92 6.75 1.44
CA THR A 475 -12.36 6.48 2.82
C THR A 475 -12.18 5.01 3.18
N ILE A 476 -12.55 4.09 2.28
CA ILE A 476 -12.34 2.65 2.44
C ILE A 476 -10.84 2.34 2.55
N GLU A 477 -10.04 2.92 1.65
CA GLU A 477 -8.59 2.68 1.64
C GLU A 477 -7.91 3.22 2.91
N LEU A 478 -8.25 4.43 3.37
CA LEU A 478 -7.73 4.99 4.61
C LEU A 478 -8.05 4.08 5.82
N THR A 479 -9.29 3.60 5.90
CA THR A 479 -9.70 2.69 6.97
C THR A 479 -8.91 1.39 6.91
N ALA A 480 -8.70 0.83 5.71
CA ALA A 480 -7.93 -0.38 5.52
C ALA A 480 -6.44 -0.19 5.91
N ARG A 481 -5.84 0.95 5.57
CA ARG A 481 -4.46 1.29 5.97
C ARG A 481 -4.34 1.47 7.48
N GLN A 482 -5.30 2.15 8.12
CA GLN A 482 -5.32 2.29 9.57
C GLN A 482 -5.45 0.94 10.29
N HIS A 483 -6.29 0.03 9.80
CA HIS A 483 -6.39 -1.32 10.35
C HIS A 483 -5.07 -2.09 10.18
N LEU A 484 -4.44 -1.97 9.01
CA LEU A 484 -3.15 -2.61 8.73
C LEU A 484 -2.06 -2.07 9.67
N ASN A 485 -1.95 -0.74 9.81
CA ASN A 485 -0.95 -0.11 10.66
C ASN A 485 -1.18 -0.45 12.13
N ARG A 486 -2.43 -0.44 12.61
CA ARG A 486 -2.76 -0.90 13.97
C ARG A 486 -2.34 -2.33 14.21
N PHE A 487 -2.61 -3.23 13.26
CA PHE A 487 -2.18 -4.63 13.35
C PHE A 487 -0.65 -4.72 13.51
N TRP A 488 0.11 -3.99 12.69
CA TRP A 488 1.59 -4.04 12.72
C TRP A 488 2.21 -3.23 13.87
N ASN A 489 1.48 -2.32 14.49
CA ASN A 489 1.92 -1.59 15.69
C ASN A 489 1.70 -2.36 16.99
N VAL A 490 0.98 -3.47 16.96
CA VAL A 490 0.80 -4.34 18.12
C VAL A 490 2.15 -4.97 18.49
N ARG A 491 2.42 -5.00 19.80
CA ARG A 491 3.54 -5.72 20.39
C ARG A 491 2.99 -6.86 21.23
N ALA A 492 2.77 -8.01 20.62
CA ALA A 492 2.21 -9.16 21.29
C ALA A 492 3.02 -9.52 22.55
N THR A 493 2.30 -9.74 23.64
CA THR A 493 2.86 -10.21 24.91
C THR A 493 2.90 -11.74 24.94
N GLN A 494 3.50 -12.31 25.99
CA GLN A 494 3.48 -13.77 26.21
C GLN A 494 2.04 -14.30 26.31
N GLN A 495 1.13 -13.55 26.96
CA GLN A 495 -0.28 -13.95 27.07
C GLN A 495 -0.99 -13.97 25.71
N ASP A 496 -0.70 -12.99 24.84
CA ASP A 496 -1.24 -12.96 23.46
C ASP A 496 -0.75 -14.14 22.64
N VAL A 497 0.53 -14.53 22.79
CA VAL A 497 1.11 -15.71 22.12
C VAL A 497 0.48 -16.99 22.62
N ASP A 498 0.22 -17.11 23.90
CA ASP A 498 -0.43 -18.30 24.48
C ASP A 498 -1.87 -18.44 23.94
N ALA A 499 -2.65 -17.35 23.94
CA ALA A 499 -4.01 -17.33 23.41
C ALA A 499 -4.02 -17.61 21.88
N PHE A 500 -3.09 -17.00 21.15
CA PHE A 500 -2.91 -17.25 19.72
C PHE A 500 -2.65 -18.72 19.41
N PHE A 501 -1.77 -19.37 20.18
CA PHE A 501 -1.45 -20.78 19.99
C PHE A 501 -2.67 -21.66 20.09
N GLU A 502 -3.44 -21.56 21.17
CA GLU A 502 -4.64 -22.37 21.40
C GLU A 502 -5.72 -22.11 20.33
N ASN A 503 -5.96 -20.84 19.98
CA ASN A 503 -6.92 -20.46 18.96
C ASN A 503 -6.54 -21.00 17.58
N GLN A 504 -5.24 -20.92 17.21
CA GLN A 504 -4.79 -21.39 15.91
C GLN A 504 -4.87 -22.91 15.79
N LEU A 505 -4.60 -23.66 16.87
CA LEU A 505 -4.76 -25.12 16.87
C LEU A 505 -6.23 -25.53 16.73
N ALA A 506 -7.15 -24.77 17.33
CA ALA A 506 -8.58 -25.00 17.20
C ALA A 506 -9.07 -24.76 15.77
N LEU A 507 -8.57 -23.70 15.10
CA LEU A 507 -8.94 -23.34 13.74
C LEU A 507 -8.25 -24.20 12.65
N TRP A 508 -7.17 -24.89 13.00
CA TRP A 508 -6.42 -25.74 12.08
C TRP A 508 -6.29 -27.18 12.62
N PRO A 509 -7.35 -28.00 12.54
CA PRO A 509 -7.44 -29.32 13.19
C PRO A 509 -6.30 -30.27 12.85
N GLU A 510 -5.85 -30.30 11.58
CA GLU A 510 -4.76 -31.17 11.13
C GLU A 510 -3.43 -30.85 11.83
N VAL A 511 -3.13 -29.56 12.01
CA VAL A 511 -1.95 -29.13 12.75
C VAL A 511 -2.15 -29.35 14.25
N GLY A 512 -3.33 -29.10 14.79
CA GLY A 512 -3.68 -29.40 16.16
C GLY A 512 -3.46 -30.89 16.50
N GLU A 513 -3.77 -31.78 15.57
CA GLU A 513 -3.50 -33.22 15.73
C GLU A 513 -2.00 -33.52 15.77
N ARG A 514 -1.18 -32.89 14.90
CA ARG A 514 0.29 -33.04 14.92
C ARG A 514 0.88 -32.60 16.25
N TYR A 515 0.39 -31.56 16.88
CA TYR A 515 0.83 -31.13 18.20
C TYR A 515 0.39 -32.07 19.31
N ARG A 516 -0.84 -32.61 19.27
CA ARG A 516 -1.32 -33.62 20.23
C ARG A 516 -0.55 -34.92 20.11
N ASN A 517 -0.22 -35.34 18.88
CA ASN A 517 0.49 -36.58 18.59
C ASN A 517 2.03 -36.42 18.61
N LEU A 518 2.53 -35.30 19.09
CA LEU A 518 3.96 -35.06 19.30
C LEU A 518 4.50 -35.90 20.49
N ALA A 519 4.00 -37.14 20.62
CA ALA A 519 4.54 -38.14 21.55
C ALA A 519 5.84 -38.69 20.94
N VAL A 520 6.94 -38.15 21.38
CA VAL A 520 8.23 -38.32 20.79
C VAL A 520 8.91 -39.52 21.43
N GLN A 521 9.28 -40.51 20.61
CA GLN A 521 10.29 -41.49 21.04
C GLN A 521 11.64 -40.78 21.05
N THR A 522 12.34 -40.88 22.17
CA THR A 522 13.69 -40.32 22.33
C THR A 522 14.71 -41.38 22.73
N LYS A 523 15.94 -41.20 22.26
CA LYS A 523 17.14 -41.88 22.77
C LYS A 523 18.05 -40.82 23.37
N ASN A 524 18.64 -41.13 24.52
CA ASN A 524 19.60 -40.25 25.18
C ASN A 524 21.00 -40.89 25.12
N PHE A 525 21.96 -40.14 24.60
CA PHE A 525 23.35 -40.53 24.51
C PHE A 525 24.22 -39.67 25.43
N ALA A 526 24.98 -40.26 26.30
CA ALA A 526 25.96 -39.54 27.12
C ALA A 526 27.29 -39.43 26.35
N ILE A 527 27.70 -38.24 25.98
CA ILE A 527 28.90 -37.97 25.18
C ILE A 527 29.69 -36.83 25.83
N GLY A 528 30.92 -37.13 26.30
CA GLY A 528 31.80 -36.11 26.88
C GLY A 528 31.22 -35.35 28.08
N GLY A 529 30.41 -36.02 28.89
CA GLY A 529 29.73 -35.40 30.06
C GLY A 529 28.47 -34.60 29.70
N LYS A 530 28.06 -34.57 28.44
CA LYS A 530 26.84 -33.91 27.95
C LYS A 530 25.82 -34.95 27.52
N THR A 531 24.53 -34.63 27.57
CA THR A 531 23.46 -35.52 27.08
C THR A 531 22.97 -35.03 25.72
N LEU A 532 23.15 -35.86 24.70
CA LEU A 532 22.57 -35.65 23.39
C LEU A 532 21.24 -36.40 23.29
N ILE A 533 20.19 -35.69 22.90
CA ILE A 533 18.84 -36.25 22.74
C ILE A 533 18.58 -36.48 21.25
N VAL A 534 18.23 -37.71 20.88
CA VAL A 534 17.80 -38.06 19.52
C VAL A 534 16.29 -38.26 19.54
N GLN A 535 15.56 -37.49 18.77
CA GLN A 535 14.10 -37.46 18.72
C GLN A 535 13.58 -38.03 17.40
N HIS A 536 12.75 -39.08 17.47
CA HIS A 536 12.01 -39.55 16.30
C HIS A 536 10.82 -38.65 15.99
N ASN A 537 10.78 -38.04 14.79
CA ASN A 537 9.71 -37.13 14.41
C ASN A 537 9.35 -37.27 12.92
N PRO A 538 8.44 -38.20 12.55
CA PRO A 538 8.04 -38.42 11.16
C PRO A 538 7.42 -37.23 10.47
N THR A 539 6.81 -36.29 11.21
CA THR A 539 6.18 -35.08 10.65
C THR A 539 7.21 -34.16 9.98
N ARG A 540 8.49 -34.30 10.30
CA ARG A 540 9.60 -33.52 9.75
C ARG A 540 10.13 -34.00 8.40
N MET A 541 9.62 -35.10 7.84
CA MET A 541 10.06 -35.63 6.54
C MET A 541 10.09 -34.55 5.44
N VAL A 542 9.02 -33.76 5.34
CA VAL A 542 8.89 -32.68 4.30
C VAL A 542 9.95 -31.60 4.48
N SER A 543 10.16 -31.12 5.69
CA SER A 543 11.10 -30.02 5.95
C SER A 543 12.55 -30.47 5.94
N THR A 544 12.86 -31.70 6.40
CA THR A 544 14.22 -32.28 6.35
C THR A 544 14.62 -32.55 4.90
N GLY A 545 13.67 -32.98 4.05
CA GLY A 545 13.89 -33.26 2.63
C GLY A 545 13.82 -32.02 1.72
N ALA A 546 13.65 -30.83 2.28
CA ALA A 546 13.50 -29.60 1.47
C ALA A 546 14.72 -29.36 0.56
N LYS A 547 14.46 -29.14 -0.72
CA LYS A 547 15.47 -28.71 -1.68
C LYS A 547 15.67 -27.21 -1.58
N ILE A 548 16.92 -26.80 -1.38
CA ILE A 548 17.30 -25.38 -1.20
C ILE A 548 18.29 -24.89 -2.26
N ASP A 549 18.42 -25.63 -3.37
CA ASP A 549 19.20 -25.18 -4.52
C ASP A 549 18.59 -23.93 -5.16
N LYS A 550 19.44 -23.12 -5.80
CA LYS A 550 19.05 -21.82 -6.38
C LYS A 550 17.89 -21.94 -7.38
N GLU A 551 17.83 -23.03 -8.15
CA GLU A 551 16.78 -23.25 -9.15
C GLU A 551 15.43 -23.59 -8.50
N THR A 552 15.41 -24.50 -7.54
CA THR A 552 14.21 -24.86 -6.78
C THR A 552 13.64 -23.65 -6.04
N ILE A 553 14.51 -22.85 -5.37
CA ILE A 553 14.09 -21.66 -4.65
C ILE A 553 13.47 -20.63 -5.61
N ARG A 554 14.09 -20.40 -6.76
CA ARG A 554 13.59 -19.44 -7.76
C ARG A 554 12.22 -19.84 -8.33
N ASN A 555 11.97 -21.13 -8.45
CA ASN A 555 10.76 -21.66 -9.12
C ASN A 555 9.61 -21.96 -8.14
N ARG A 556 9.83 -21.99 -6.82
CA ARG A 556 8.79 -22.26 -5.83
C ARG A 556 8.13 -20.98 -5.31
N GLN A 557 6.87 -21.07 -4.93
CA GLN A 557 6.23 -20.05 -4.11
C GLN A 557 6.77 -20.11 -2.67
N CYS A 558 7.14 -18.95 -2.13
CA CYS A 558 7.60 -18.89 -0.75
C CYS A 558 6.43 -19.10 0.22
N PHE A 559 6.47 -20.18 0.99
CA PHE A 559 5.40 -20.57 1.92
C PHE A 559 5.32 -19.68 3.18
N LEU A 560 6.28 -18.77 3.40
CA LEU A 560 6.25 -17.79 4.50
C LEU A 560 5.58 -16.47 4.10
N CYS A 561 5.44 -16.19 2.80
CA CYS A 561 4.72 -15.02 2.32
C CYS A 561 3.23 -15.15 2.55
N ASP A 562 2.57 -14.09 3.03
CA ASP A 562 1.14 -14.04 3.38
C ASP A 562 0.24 -14.62 2.29
N MET A 563 0.51 -14.28 1.04
CA MET A 563 -0.29 -14.69 -0.11
C MET A 563 -0.22 -16.17 -0.47
N ASN A 564 0.79 -16.88 0.01
CA ASN A 564 1.02 -18.30 -0.31
C ASN A 564 0.70 -19.23 0.85
N ARG A 565 0.34 -18.67 2.01
CA ARG A 565 -0.02 -19.46 3.20
C ARG A 565 -1.44 -20.01 3.08
N PRO A 566 -1.72 -21.15 3.73
CA PRO A 566 -3.10 -21.61 3.88
C PRO A 566 -3.98 -20.53 4.52
N THR A 567 -5.20 -20.36 4.04
CA THR A 567 -6.14 -19.33 4.55
C THR A 567 -6.46 -19.48 6.04
N VAL A 568 -6.33 -20.69 6.58
CA VAL A 568 -6.53 -21.00 8.00
C VAL A 568 -5.31 -20.61 8.87
N GLN A 569 -4.14 -20.37 8.28
CA GLN A 569 -2.93 -19.96 9.00
C GLN A 569 -2.86 -18.44 9.09
N TYR A 570 -3.32 -17.87 10.18
CA TYR A 570 -3.10 -16.46 10.46
C TYR A 570 -1.91 -16.26 11.41
N GLY A 571 -1.43 -15.03 11.51
CA GLY A 571 -0.32 -14.66 12.39
C GLY A 571 -0.70 -13.52 13.33
N ILE A 572 0.10 -13.34 14.39
CA ILE A 572 0.04 -12.14 15.25
C ILE A 572 1.30 -11.32 15.08
N ALA A 573 1.17 -9.99 15.05
CA ALA A 573 2.31 -9.10 14.93
C ALA A 573 3.13 -9.08 16.23
N LEU A 574 4.44 -9.30 16.11
CA LEU A 574 5.39 -9.09 17.20
C LEU A 574 5.93 -7.66 17.23
N ASN A 575 6.11 -7.07 16.07
CA ASN A 575 6.42 -5.66 15.88
C ASN A 575 6.04 -5.26 14.44
N HIS A 576 6.39 -4.05 14.00
CA HIS A 576 6.07 -3.55 12.65
C HIS A 576 6.72 -4.36 11.50
N ARG A 577 7.72 -5.20 11.79
CA ARG A 577 8.47 -5.98 10.79
C ARG A 577 8.21 -7.48 10.83
N PHE A 578 7.90 -8.05 11.99
CA PHE A 578 7.79 -9.48 12.19
C PHE A 578 6.43 -9.91 12.71
N GLN A 579 5.96 -11.05 12.24
CA GLN A 579 4.78 -11.71 12.76
C GLN A 579 5.14 -13.11 13.26
N MET A 580 4.35 -13.65 14.19
CA MET A 580 4.49 -15.01 14.68
C MET A 580 3.43 -15.89 14.06
N LEU A 581 3.85 -17.01 13.51
CA LEU A 581 3.02 -18.08 12.94
C LEU A 581 3.21 -19.36 13.74
N ILE A 582 2.17 -20.20 13.82
CA ILE A 582 2.35 -21.56 14.28
C ILE A 582 3.17 -22.35 13.26
N ASN A 583 4.13 -23.17 13.73
CA ASN A 583 4.87 -24.05 12.84
C ASN A 583 4.03 -25.31 12.54
N PRO A 584 3.66 -25.59 11.26
CA PRO A 584 2.81 -26.74 10.93
C PRO A 584 3.50 -28.11 11.06
N PHE A 585 4.83 -28.12 11.26
CA PHE A 585 5.64 -29.32 11.44
C PHE A 585 6.43 -29.22 12.77
N PRO A 586 5.77 -29.37 13.93
CA PRO A 586 6.40 -29.05 15.20
C PRO A 586 7.53 -30.01 15.58
N ILE A 587 8.54 -29.45 16.25
CA ILE A 587 9.59 -30.19 16.97
C ILE A 587 9.37 -30.08 18.47
N LEU A 588 8.88 -28.92 18.90
CA LEU A 588 8.67 -28.53 20.29
C LEU A 588 7.16 -28.48 20.59
N ARG A 589 6.77 -28.62 21.85
CA ARG A 589 5.36 -28.59 22.29
C ARG A 589 4.65 -27.29 21.91
N ARG A 590 5.38 -26.19 21.85
CA ARG A 590 4.96 -24.89 21.30
C ARG A 590 6.04 -24.44 20.35
N HIS A 591 5.82 -24.55 19.06
CA HIS A 591 6.81 -24.25 18.03
C HIS A 591 6.26 -23.18 17.07
N PHE A 592 6.96 -22.09 16.97
CA PHE A 592 6.56 -20.95 16.14
C PHE A 592 7.63 -20.64 15.09
N THR A 593 7.17 -20.09 13.98
CA THR A 593 8.00 -19.46 12.96
C THR A 593 7.72 -17.96 12.96
N ILE A 594 8.74 -17.12 12.91
CA ILE A 594 8.66 -15.67 13.02
C ILE A 594 9.23 -15.05 11.74
N PRO A 595 8.49 -15.04 10.64
CA PRO A 595 8.94 -14.44 9.39
C PRO A 595 8.93 -12.93 9.42
N LEU A 596 9.89 -12.33 8.71
CA LEU A 596 9.89 -10.93 8.36
C LEU A 596 8.69 -10.67 7.43
N ARG A 597 8.04 -9.52 7.56
CA ARG A 597 6.95 -9.11 6.69
C ARG A 597 7.37 -8.99 5.23
N LYS A 598 8.57 -8.45 5.01
CA LYS A 598 9.18 -8.31 3.68
C LYS A 598 9.88 -9.61 3.28
N HIS A 599 9.65 -10.08 2.05
CA HIS A 599 10.41 -11.19 1.49
C HIS A 599 11.85 -10.74 1.22
N THR A 600 12.76 -11.18 2.08
CA THR A 600 14.18 -10.81 2.06
C THR A 600 14.98 -12.03 2.44
N ALA A 601 16.12 -12.25 1.79
CA ALA A 601 16.98 -13.40 2.06
C ALA A 601 17.37 -13.52 3.54
N GLN A 602 17.54 -14.76 4.01
CA GLN A 602 17.91 -15.09 5.39
C GLN A 602 19.24 -14.44 5.78
N GLN A 603 19.22 -13.51 6.73
CA GLN A 603 20.40 -12.82 7.26
C GLN A 603 20.14 -12.29 8.67
N ILE A 604 20.97 -12.64 9.65
CA ILE A 604 20.69 -12.32 11.06
C ILE A 604 21.14 -10.91 11.47
N LEU A 605 22.27 -10.42 10.98
CA LEU A 605 22.92 -9.22 11.53
C LEU A 605 22.02 -7.97 11.58
N PRO A 606 21.20 -7.65 10.52
CA PRO A 606 20.28 -6.49 10.55
C PRO A 606 19.12 -6.66 11.53
N TYR A 607 18.82 -7.88 11.97
CA TYR A 607 17.62 -8.22 12.73
C TYR A 607 17.93 -8.82 14.11
N TYR A 608 19.21 -8.90 14.52
CA TYR A 608 19.56 -9.45 15.82
C TYR A 608 18.98 -8.66 17.00
N GLY A 609 18.81 -7.33 16.82
CA GLY A 609 18.12 -6.50 17.80
C GLY A 609 16.65 -6.90 18.00
N ASP A 610 15.93 -7.28 16.92
CA ASP A 610 14.56 -7.81 17.05
C ASP A 610 14.54 -9.15 17.77
N MET A 611 15.51 -10.02 17.51
CA MET A 611 15.65 -11.30 18.23
C MET A 611 15.76 -11.11 19.74
N LEU A 612 16.54 -10.10 20.19
CA LEU A 612 16.66 -9.72 21.59
C LEU A 612 15.36 -9.13 22.14
N ASP A 613 14.66 -8.30 21.36
CA ASP A 613 13.35 -7.75 21.75
C ASP A 613 12.30 -8.84 21.97
N PHE A 614 12.31 -9.87 21.12
CA PHE A 614 11.39 -11.00 21.27
C PHE A 614 11.77 -11.86 22.48
N ALA A 615 13.06 -12.14 22.69
CA ALA A 615 13.55 -12.88 23.85
C ALA A 615 13.25 -12.18 25.20
N GLU A 616 13.23 -10.85 25.22
CA GLU A 616 12.85 -10.09 26.40
C GLU A 616 11.35 -10.12 26.69
N ARG A 617 10.52 -9.93 25.65
CA ARG A 617 9.06 -9.84 25.78
C ARG A 617 8.39 -11.18 25.99
N LEU A 618 8.94 -12.23 25.38
CA LEU A 618 8.44 -13.60 25.46
C LEU A 618 9.26 -14.36 26.51
N ASP A 619 9.06 -14.00 27.77
CA ASP A 619 9.88 -14.42 28.90
C ASP A 619 9.92 -15.94 29.16
N ARG A 620 8.91 -16.67 28.66
CA ARG A 620 8.84 -18.15 28.73
C ARG A 620 9.38 -18.85 27.49
N MET A 621 9.91 -18.11 26.52
CA MET A 621 10.38 -18.65 25.23
C MET A 621 11.86 -18.37 24.99
N PHE A 622 12.47 -19.21 24.16
CA PHE A 622 13.73 -18.90 23.49
C PHE A 622 13.49 -18.70 22.00
N ILE A 623 14.29 -17.83 21.38
CA ILE A 623 14.25 -17.53 19.95
C ILE A 623 15.46 -18.17 19.32
N PHE A 624 15.32 -18.78 18.14
CA PHE A 624 16.45 -19.38 17.46
C PHE A 624 16.46 -19.07 15.95
N TYR A 625 17.65 -19.13 15.39
CA TYR A 625 17.95 -18.78 14.03
C TYR A 625 18.71 -19.91 13.33
N ASN A 626 18.25 -20.24 12.12
CA ASN A 626 18.94 -21.10 11.18
C ASN A 626 19.49 -20.26 10.03
N GLY A 627 20.81 -20.18 9.86
CA GLY A 627 21.42 -19.53 8.70
C GLY A 627 21.02 -20.19 7.37
N PRO A 628 21.22 -19.52 6.22
CA PRO A 628 20.74 -19.99 4.90
C PRO A 628 21.12 -21.41 4.55
N LEU A 629 22.36 -21.81 4.85
CA LEU A 629 22.90 -23.16 4.66
C LEU A 629 23.18 -23.88 5.98
N CYS A 630 22.33 -23.62 7.00
CA CYS A 630 22.48 -24.14 8.35
C CYS A 630 21.16 -24.67 8.92
N GLY A 631 20.36 -25.34 8.08
CA GLY A 631 19.08 -25.93 8.47
C GLY A 631 17.85 -25.07 8.18
N ALA A 632 17.99 -23.91 7.54
CA ALA A 632 16.84 -23.13 7.07
C ALA A 632 16.17 -23.80 5.86
N SER A 633 14.86 -24.03 5.92
CA SER A 633 14.06 -24.56 4.80
C SER A 633 13.57 -23.47 3.83
N ALA A 634 13.64 -22.21 4.24
CA ALA A 634 13.35 -21.03 3.44
C ALA A 634 14.51 -20.01 3.53
N PRO A 635 15.67 -20.29 2.89
CA PRO A 635 16.83 -19.39 2.94
C PRO A 635 16.60 -18.09 2.16
N ASP A 636 15.57 -18.03 1.36
CA ASP A 636 15.11 -16.87 0.59
C ASP A 636 14.22 -15.91 1.39
N HIS A 637 13.77 -16.30 2.61
CA HIS A 637 12.88 -15.48 3.41
C HIS A 637 13.33 -15.42 4.87
N MET A 638 13.77 -14.24 5.32
CA MET A 638 14.22 -14.01 6.70
C MET A 638 13.16 -14.42 7.71
N HIS A 639 13.54 -15.30 8.62
CA HIS A 639 12.70 -15.74 9.72
C HIS A 639 13.51 -16.21 10.91
N PHE A 640 12.96 -16.02 12.10
CA PHE A 640 13.35 -16.69 13.33
C PHE A 640 12.37 -17.82 13.62
N GLN A 641 12.68 -18.61 14.61
CA GLN A 641 11.77 -19.59 15.21
C GLN A 641 11.77 -19.41 16.73
N ALA A 642 10.74 -19.91 17.40
CA ALA A 642 10.65 -19.84 18.86
C ALA A 642 10.08 -21.12 19.46
N GLY A 643 10.54 -21.44 20.67
CA GLY A 643 10.07 -22.57 21.47
C GLY A 643 10.09 -22.28 22.96
N PRO A 644 9.44 -23.13 23.79
CA PRO A 644 9.38 -22.91 25.22
C PRO A 644 10.72 -23.17 25.90
N LYS A 645 11.15 -22.32 26.82
CA LYS A 645 12.45 -22.43 27.53
C LYS A 645 12.65 -23.76 28.24
N GLU A 646 11.60 -24.40 28.70
CA GLU A 646 11.65 -25.73 29.31
C GLU A 646 12.15 -26.84 28.36
N GLN A 647 12.15 -26.59 27.05
CA GLN A 647 12.65 -27.47 26.03
C GLN A 647 13.92 -26.92 25.31
N LEU A 648 14.55 -25.89 25.87
CA LEU A 648 15.78 -25.29 25.33
C LEU A 648 16.94 -26.29 25.42
N PRO A 649 17.52 -26.73 24.30
CA PRO A 649 18.73 -27.57 24.32
C PRO A 649 19.96 -26.67 24.51
N THR A 650 20.87 -27.10 25.41
CA THR A 650 22.11 -26.36 25.71
C THR A 650 23.37 -27.25 25.69
N ASN A 651 23.24 -28.49 25.19
CA ASN A 651 24.33 -29.48 25.16
C ASN A 651 25.10 -29.46 23.82
N CYS A 652 25.64 -28.30 23.44
CA CYS A 652 26.44 -28.17 22.22
C CYS A 652 27.70 -29.00 22.26
N LEU A 653 27.85 -29.94 21.33
CA LEU A 653 29.05 -30.78 21.20
C LEU A 653 30.14 -30.15 20.32
N SER A 654 29.76 -29.32 19.36
CA SER A 654 30.69 -28.55 18.53
C SER A 654 31.13 -27.25 19.20
N ARG A 655 32.12 -26.58 18.60
CA ARG A 655 32.54 -25.21 19.01
C ARG A 655 31.36 -24.26 19.00
N HIS A 656 31.24 -23.45 20.04
CA HIS A 656 30.23 -22.43 20.16
C HIS A 656 30.77 -21.24 20.96
N PHE A 657 30.08 -20.08 20.81
CA PHE A 657 30.35 -18.89 21.60
C PHE A 657 29.11 -18.59 22.43
N GLU A 658 29.30 -18.47 23.74
CA GLU A 658 28.25 -17.98 24.63
C GLU A 658 28.47 -16.49 24.88
N ILE A 659 27.43 -15.71 24.62
CA ILE A 659 27.41 -14.24 24.80
C ILE A 659 26.39 -13.93 25.89
N ARG A 660 26.81 -13.19 26.91
CA ARG A 660 25.94 -12.71 27.99
C ARG A 660 26.10 -11.21 28.18
N ALA A 661 25.02 -10.49 28.37
CA ALA A 661 25.01 -9.08 28.76
C ALA A 661 23.66 -8.66 29.37
N LYS A 662 23.67 -7.57 30.12
CA LYS A 662 22.46 -7.03 30.74
C LYS A 662 21.67 -6.10 29.82
N THR A 663 22.30 -5.53 28.81
CA THR A 663 21.69 -4.59 27.87
C THR A 663 21.73 -5.13 26.44
N LYS A 664 20.76 -4.71 25.64
CA LYS A 664 20.69 -5.07 24.22
C LYS A 664 21.87 -4.51 23.43
N ASP A 665 22.26 -3.29 23.71
CA ASP A 665 23.39 -2.64 23.01
C ASP A 665 24.68 -3.40 23.21
N GLU A 666 24.93 -3.85 24.45
CA GLU A 666 26.08 -4.71 24.76
C GLU A 666 26.00 -6.07 24.03
N MET A 667 24.82 -6.68 24.00
CA MET A 667 24.60 -7.93 23.26
C MET A 667 24.88 -7.76 21.78
N ILE A 668 24.37 -6.69 21.17
CA ILE A 668 24.57 -6.39 19.74
C ILE A 668 26.06 -6.16 19.46
N ALA A 669 26.75 -5.40 20.31
CA ALA A 669 28.19 -5.15 20.16
C ALA A 669 29.01 -6.44 20.25
N ARG A 670 28.73 -7.31 21.25
CA ARG A 670 29.43 -8.59 21.45
C ARG A 670 29.10 -9.59 20.36
N PHE A 671 27.83 -9.64 19.91
CA PHE A 671 27.43 -10.50 18.79
C PHE A 671 28.16 -10.10 17.49
N ARG A 672 28.26 -8.79 17.21
CA ARG A 672 28.98 -8.29 16.04
C ARG A 672 30.45 -8.69 16.06
N GLN A 673 31.10 -8.63 17.22
CA GLN A 673 32.49 -9.09 17.36
C GLN A 673 32.67 -10.59 17.07
N VAL A 674 31.69 -11.41 17.44
CA VAL A 674 31.71 -12.85 17.09
C VAL A 674 31.43 -13.03 15.60
N TYR A 675 30.43 -12.35 15.07
CA TYR A 675 30.02 -12.41 13.66
C TYR A 675 31.19 -12.07 12.73
N GLU A 676 31.92 -10.97 13.00
CA GLU A 676 33.05 -10.51 12.19
C GLU A 676 34.28 -11.44 12.23
N LYS A 677 34.38 -12.30 13.23
CA LYS A 677 35.44 -13.33 13.31
C LYS A 677 35.13 -14.60 12.53
N LEU A 678 33.89 -14.80 12.09
CA LEU A 678 33.49 -15.97 11.34
C LEU A 678 33.71 -15.74 9.85
N PRO A 679 34.24 -16.76 9.10
CA PRO A 679 34.48 -16.63 7.67
C PRO A 679 33.15 -16.60 6.90
N ILE A 680 33.04 -15.68 5.94
CA ILE A 680 31.99 -15.71 4.91
C ILE A 680 32.57 -16.45 3.71
N ILE A 681 31.92 -17.53 3.28
CA ILE A 681 32.31 -18.31 2.12
C ILE A 681 31.90 -17.54 0.86
N SER A 682 32.69 -17.62 -0.21
CA SER A 682 32.40 -16.97 -1.49
C SER A 682 30.96 -17.25 -1.93
N ASP A 683 30.25 -16.22 -2.39
CA ASP A 683 28.83 -16.20 -2.80
C ASP A 683 27.80 -16.35 -1.68
N GLU A 684 28.21 -16.35 -0.41
CA GLU A 684 27.29 -16.32 0.74
C GLU A 684 27.16 -14.90 1.31
N ILE A 685 25.96 -14.58 1.81
CA ILE A 685 25.64 -13.23 2.32
C ILE A 685 25.99 -13.02 3.78
N GLU A 686 26.24 -14.13 4.51
CA GLU A 686 26.63 -14.11 5.92
C GLU A 686 27.44 -15.36 6.30
N PRO A 687 28.14 -15.34 7.46
CA PRO A 687 28.81 -16.54 7.97
C PRO A 687 27.83 -17.66 8.29
N ARG A 688 28.22 -18.89 8.04
CA ARG A 688 27.39 -20.05 8.39
C ARG A 688 27.31 -20.23 9.90
N MET A 689 26.09 -20.11 10.46
CA MET A 689 25.87 -20.25 11.90
C MET A 689 24.44 -20.63 12.24
N ASN A 690 24.26 -21.16 13.45
CA ASN A 690 22.98 -21.20 14.16
C ASN A 690 23.09 -20.35 15.42
N VAL A 691 21.99 -19.74 15.83
CA VAL A 691 21.93 -18.88 17.02
C VAL A 691 20.71 -19.24 17.86
N LEU A 692 20.88 -19.39 19.18
CA LEU A 692 19.78 -19.49 20.14
C LEU A 692 19.91 -18.30 21.12
N THR A 693 18.80 -17.64 21.42
CA THR A 693 18.78 -16.45 22.29
C THR A 693 17.59 -16.52 23.25
N TRP A 694 17.83 -16.20 24.51
CA TRP A 694 16.80 -16.07 25.53
C TRP A 694 17.20 -15.04 26.58
N LYS A 695 16.26 -14.66 27.43
CA LYS A 695 16.55 -13.83 28.60
C LYS A 695 16.48 -14.70 29.85
N GLU A 696 17.52 -14.65 30.66
CA GLU A 696 17.63 -15.37 31.93
C GLU A 696 17.72 -14.33 33.05
N ASP A 697 16.67 -14.22 33.85
CA ASP A 697 16.50 -13.17 34.86
C ASP A 697 16.74 -11.75 34.28
N VAL A 698 17.91 -11.15 34.59
CA VAL A 698 18.30 -9.81 34.17
C VAL A 698 19.25 -9.79 32.98
N GLU A 699 19.71 -10.96 32.53
CA GLU A 699 20.72 -11.07 31.46
C GLU A 699 20.13 -11.69 30.19
N PHE A 700 20.59 -11.18 29.06
CA PHE A 700 20.41 -11.84 27.77
C PHE A 700 21.51 -12.87 27.60
N VAL A 701 21.14 -14.03 27.05
CA VAL A 701 22.08 -15.12 26.71
C VAL A 701 21.89 -15.47 25.24
N SER A 702 23.00 -15.56 24.52
CA SER A 702 23.00 -16.11 23.16
C SER A 702 24.09 -17.16 22.99
N ILE A 703 23.73 -18.30 22.39
CA ILE A 703 24.68 -19.31 21.92
C ILE A 703 24.80 -19.18 20.43
N VAL A 704 26.00 -18.88 19.93
CA VAL A 704 26.33 -18.81 18.50
C VAL A 704 27.12 -20.07 18.14
N ILE A 705 26.61 -20.91 17.23
CA ILE A 705 27.21 -22.15 16.81
C ILE A 705 27.65 -22.01 15.35
N PRO A 706 28.96 -21.82 15.08
CA PRO A 706 29.48 -21.80 13.72
C PRO A 706 29.28 -23.12 13.00
N ARG A 707 29.09 -23.06 11.67
CA ARG A 707 28.82 -24.23 10.83
C ARG A 707 29.83 -24.36 9.69
N THR A 708 30.18 -25.61 9.35
CA THR A 708 31.04 -25.93 8.20
C THR A 708 30.23 -26.35 6.99
N LYS A 709 29.20 -27.17 7.16
CA LYS A 709 28.35 -27.66 6.09
C LYS A 709 26.86 -27.67 6.47
N HIS A 710 26.03 -27.66 5.44
CA HIS A 710 24.58 -27.70 5.58
C HIS A 710 24.08 -29.06 6.10
N ARG A 711 24.60 -30.15 5.53
CA ARG A 711 24.19 -31.50 5.80
C ARG A 711 25.42 -32.40 6.01
N PRO A 712 25.33 -33.46 6.84
CA PRO A 712 26.39 -34.42 7.01
C PRO A 712 26.50 -35.35 5.78
N ASP A 713 27.66 -36.03 5.60
CA ASP A 713 27.90 -36.90 4.46
C ASP A 713 26.93 -38.08 4.41
N CYS A 714 26.46 -38.56 5.56
CA CYS A 714 25.45 -39.61 5.62
C CYS A 714 24.09 -39.20 5.02
N TYR A 715 23.81 -37.94 4.83
CA TYR A 715 22.55 -37.47 4.16
C TYR A 715 22.52 -37.83 2.67
N GLU A 716 23.66 -37.71 2.00
CA GLU A 716 23.83 -37.98 0.56
C GLU A 716 24.38 -39.38 0.26
N ALA A 717 24.70 -40.16 1.30
CA ALA A 717 25.16 -41.53 1.13
C ALA A 717 24.09 -42.43 0.49
N GLU A 718 24.50 -43.58 -0.05
CA GLU A 718 23.59 -44.55 -0.65
C GLU A 718 23.38 -45.77 0.29
N GLY A 719 22.26 -46.45 0.14
CA GLY A 719 21.92 -47.68 0.82
C GLY A 719 21.82 -47.53 2.35
N GLU A 720 22.36 -48.50 3.06
CA GLU A 720 22.30 -48.57 4.54
C GLU A 720 23.10 -47.45 5.25
N MET A 721 24.00 -46.78 4.55
CA MET A 721 24.76 -45.64 5.09
C MET A 721 23.99 -44.33 5.08
N GLN A 722 22.91 -44.26 4.32
CA GLN A 722 22.10 -43.03 4.22
C GLN A 722 21.30 -42.80 5.49
N MET A 723 21.40 -41.60 6.06
CA MET A 723 20.54 -41.11 7.15
C MET A 723 19.95 -39.76 6.78
N MET A 724 18.61 -39.65 6.81
CA MET A 724 17.93 -38.43 6.46
C MET A 724 17.91 -37.43 7.64
N ILE A 725 19.08 -36.88 7.96
CA ILE A 725 19.27 -35.92 9.06
C ILE A 725 19.86 -34.63 8.49
N SER A 726 19.16 -33.49 8.68
CA SER A 726 19.59 -32.17 8.21
C SER A 726 19.64 -31.21 9.40
N PRO A 727 20.80 -31.09 10.10
CA PRO A 727 20.86 -30.40 11.37
C PRO A 727 20.59 -28.89 11.28
N GLY A 728 19.67 -28.40 12.13
CA GLY A 728 19.43 -26.98 12.41
C GLY A 728 19.93 -26.59 13.82
N ALA A 729 19.48 -25.43 14.31
CA ALA A 729 19.91 -24.85 15.58
C ALA A 729 19.65 -25.78 16.77
N LEU A 730 18.49 -26.44 16.81
CA LEU A 730 18.14 -27.38 17.89
C LEU A 730 19.03 -28.63 17.88
N ASP A 731 19.31 -29.18 16.68
CA ASP A 731 20.17 -30.34 16.52
C ASP A 731 21.60 -30.04 16.98
N MET A 732 22.14 -28.90 16.57
CA MET A 732 23.48 -28.45 16.94
C MET A 732 23.60 -28.11 18.42
N ALA A 733 22.49 -27.77 19.08
CA ALA A 733 22.42 -27.49 20.50
C ALA A 733 22.17 -28.75 21.36
N GLY A 734 22.02 -29.95 20.74
CA GLY A 734 21.93 -31.22 21.45
C GLY A 734 20.58 -31.93 21.34
N LEU A 735 19.66 -31.52 20.45
CA LEU A 735 18.39 -32.19 20.16
C LEU A 735 18.30 -32.58 18.68
N ILE A 736 18.84 -33.77 18.32
CA ILE A 736 18.85 -34.27 16.93
C ILE A 736 17.47 -34.79 16.53
N ILE A 737 16.96 -34.32 15.38
CA ILE A 737 15.68 -34.73 14.83
C ILE A 737 15.88 -35.76 13.72
N VAL A 738 15.30 -36.94 13.91
CA VAL A 738 15.35 -38.04 12.96
C VAL A 738 13.95 -38.37 12.46
N PRO A 739 13.63 -38.09 11.18
CA PRO A 739 12.27 -38.27 10.66
C PRO A 739 11.95 -39.71 10.26
N ARG A 740 12.94 -40.52 9.83
CA ARG A 740 12.69 -41.91 9.42
C ARG A 740 12.86 -42.89 10.60
N THR A 741 11.92 -43.82 10.71
CA THR A 741 11.93 -44.84 11.77
C THR A 741 13.19 -45.74 11.69
N GLU A 742 13.60 -46.08 10.47
CA GLU A 742 14.80 -46.90 10.22
C GLU A 742 16.05 -46.19 10.75
N ASP A 743 16.20 -44.92 10.46
CA ASP A 743 17.35 -44.12 10.91
C ASP A 743 17.34 -43.96 12.43
N PHE A 744 16.16 -43.72 13.03
CA PHE A 744 16.03 -43.62 14.47
C PHE A 744 16.41 -44.93 15.16
N ASN A 745 15.99 -46.09 14.62
CA ASN A 745 16.27 -47.38 15.25
C ASN A 745 17.76 -47.74 15.23
N ARG A 746 18.48 -47.39 14.15
CA ARG A 746 19.89 -47.79 13.96
C ARG A 746 20.92 -46.77 14.43
N ILE A 747 20.55 -45.48 14.62
CA ILE A 747 21.51 -44.45 15.00
C ILE A 747 22.18 -44.78 16.33
N THR A 748 23.52 -44.70 16.35
CA THR A 748 24.37 -44.91 17.53
C THR A 748 24.85 -43.57 18.10
N SER A 749 25.44 -43.61 19.30
CA SER A 749 26.05 -42.43 19.94
C SER A 749 27.20 -41.88 19.10
N GLU A 750 28.02 -42.73 18.50
CA GLU A 750 29.16 -42.35 17.67
C GLU A 750 28.71 -41.67 16.37
N GLN A 751 27.63 -42.19 15.74
CA GLN A 751 27.05 -41.60 14.54
C GLN A 751 26.42 -40.25 14.86
N ALA A 752 25.68 -40.13 15.95
CA ALA A 752 25.06 -38.86 16.37
C ALA A 752 26.12 -37.78 16.69
N GLU A 753 27.22 -38.18 17.37
CA GLU A 753 28.34 -37.29 17.63
C GLU A 753 29.05 -36.86 16.33
N CYS A 754 29.29 -37.82 15.41
CA CYS A 754 29.91 -37.55 14.11
C CYS A 754 29.11 -36.52 13.30
N ILE A 755 27.78 -36.69 13.20
CA ILE A 755 26.88 -35.75 12.49
C ILE A 755 27.04 -34.33 13.02
N ILE A 756 27.05 -34.14 14.34
CA ILE A 756 27.18 -32.80 14.94
C ILE A 756 28.60 -32.25 14.72
N LYS A 757 29.64 -33.03 14.89
CA LYS A 757 31.02 -32.58 14.69
C LYS A 757 31.34 -32.29 13.23
N GLU A 758 30.77 -33.03 12.31
CA GLU A 758 30.94 -32.82 10.88
C GLU A 758 30.28 -31.54 10.38
N CYS A 759 29.09 -31.20 10.89
CA CYS A 759 28.38 -30.01 10.53
C CYS A 759 28.81 -28.76 11.31
N GLY A 760 29.38 -28.91 12.51
CA GLY A 760 29.92 -27.84 13.34
C GLY A 760 31.33 -27.44 12.93
N ALA A 761 31.77 -26.22 13.34
CA ALA A 761 33.12 -25.72 13.12
C ALA A 761 34.05 -26.04 14.32
#